data_13dcab3426e9ab6a3cb34a2a8e1a9672
#
_entry.id   13dcab3426e9ab6a3cb34a2a8e1a9672
#
_cell.length_a   1.000
_cell.length_b   1.000
_cell.length_c   1.000
_cell.angle_alpha   90.00
_cell.angle_beta   90.00
_cell.angle_gamma   90.00
#
_symmetry.space_group_name_H-M   'P 1'
#
loop_
_entity.id
_entity.type
_entity.pdbx_description
1 polymer ?
#
loop_
_entity_poly.entity_id
_entity_poly.type
_entity_poly.pdbx_seq_one_letter_code
_entity_poly.pdbx_strand_id
1 'polypeptide(L)'
;MRAFIISFFVVIFISAISFQATYAQQKDIVLTGMVTDHQGEPLPGATVRIGNTQFGTVTDANGRYQLRGRWKKGDMIIFSFIGMKDVREKYTGQNIQDAAMQQDAKSLDEVVVVARQNINELDIRAKSGVVQNVDMGRLNSKPMIDMSLALQGSVPGLIVTNTGDLGSKPEIRIRGNSSFREGDAANEPLYVMDGQVISSDAFMTLNPADIKEIKVLKDAVACALYGIKAANGVIEITSLRGNPDGRTTTSYSFNMGITTRGRRGVEMMDTDEKLELERRLQNRSTPGYRYSEDYYRKYFANDPNLNQMIAEGQGILDSLRTIHTDWFDELIHLNTYQRHNLSVRGGSEKTSYYVSANYAQQGGRVPGNDTHRFTATMSLDQQLGRVGYLSLSANAGYSETDTPNGSSYSPTDLIYQLNPYETKTGKLVSFSNETSDYTYNDLLSQYNSKSTDKRGGVSGSLNLEPLKGLSIDAVAGIDMLLNEGMTLVPSTSISERNSGVDEAERGKLSKEKNVTTNVSSNVRITYNKIFAEKHDFTIGGNMDYYMTDADNVSITGYGVGTQMSPSAINQSISGNRKPVVGSYKEKTAQLGVGLVMGYSFDNTYDLFATYKADASSILPESKRWNAAWAIGLGWTISQYPFLKDNNVISRLNLKASYGRMANLAGVSASSTIGTFSYSTDYYGNARLLQLLALYNTDLKAEQTASTDISLSVELFKRLTLDANIYRRETSDALLDVPVPLSNGFSTMKRNIGVLRNEGYELSASLKVLDTSDWRLSLRGSLAYNRNKVVDLYYADRLYASEEAIIPDYEIGKSYDMIYGLKSLGINPITGLPVFQGADGREIPATENPSKENIVALGHATPPYSGIFNLSFSYRDFDLDMDFYYVFGGVKSYSYLYVRSSDDANKNAIKGQLRNMWFEKGDEGKTYHSPFYSSSAIASLDYPNTETVGKSDYLKLSMVSLRYRVPHTFLEKNCNFIKYANVAFQASNLFMITPYKESDPETGSLAGTMQPVLTINLSLTF
;
A
#
# COMPACT_ATOMS: atom_id res chain seq x y z
N MET A 1 -24.58 28.43 -4.29
CA MET A 1 -24.24 27.04 -4.55
C MET A 1 -24.89 26.05 -3.55
N ARG A 2 -24.87 26.27 -2.20
CA ARG A 2 -25.59 25.42 -1.23
C ARG A 2 -27.10 25.31 -1.51
N ALA A 3 -27.75 26.40 -1.88
CA ALA A 3 -29.19 26.43 -2.20
C ALA A 3 -29.54 25.70 -3.50
N PHE A 4 -28.63 25.65 -4.48
CA PHE A 4 -28.83 24.98 -5.76
C PHE A 4 -28.78 23.47 -5.66
N ILE A 5 -27.88 22.93 -4.84
CA ILE A 5 -27.71 21.48 -4.59
C ILE A 5 -28.93 20.94 -3.82
N ILE A 6 -29.40 21.67 -2.81
CA ILE A 6 -30.60 21.28 -2.04
C ILE A 6 -31.86 21.33 -2.92
N SER A 7 -31.98 22.35 -3.77
CA SER A 7 -33.12 22.48 -4.71
C SER A 7 -33.12 21.39 -5.78
N PHE A 8 -31.94 20.96 -6.26
CA PHE A 8 -31.81 19.87 -7.24
C PHE A 8 -32.27 18.53 -6.67
N PHE A 9 -31.87 18.23 -5.42
CA PHE A 9 -32.31 16.99 -4.74
C PHE A 9 -33.80 17.02 -4.38
N VAL A 10 -34.36 18.15 -4.01
CA VAL A 10 -35.79 18.30 -3.71
C VAL A 10 -36.65 18.16 -4.97
N VAL A 11 -36.21 18.68 -6.12
CA VAL A 11 -36.93 18.54 -7.40
C VAL A 11 -36.93 17.08 -7.90
N ILE A 12 -35.82 16.34 -7.72
CA ILE A 12 -35.77 14.91 -8.05
C ILE A 12 -36.68 14.11 -7.12
N PHE A 13 -36.75 14.48 -5.83
CA PHE A 13 -37.59 13.77 -4.86
C PHE A 13 -39.11 14.00 -5.10
N ILE A 14 -39.50 15.17 -5.56
CA ILE A 14 -40.91 15.52 -5.83
C ILE A 14 -41.38 14.94 -7.17
N SER A 15 -40.52 14.86 -8.19
CA SER A 15 -40.90 14.26 -9.49
C SER A 15 -41.02 12.73 -9.48
N ALA A 16 -40.44 12.03 -8.50
CA ALA A 16 -40.53 10.59 -8.35
C ALA A 16 -41.88 10.11 -7.75
N ILE A 17 -42.68 11.01 -7.17
CA ILE A 17 -43.94 10.66 -6.50
C ILE A 17 -45.18 10.67 -7.45
N SER A 18 -45.04 11.16 -8.67
CA SER A 18 -46.21 11.44 -9.55
C SER A 18 -46.45 10.46 -10.70
N PHE A 19 -45.74 9.34 -10.79
CA PHE A 19 -45.98 8.36 -11.87
C PHE A 19 -46.72 7.10 -11.39
N GLN A 20 -48.03 7.12 -11.42
CA GLN A 20 -48.84 5.91 -11.38
C GLN A 20 -49.12 5.42 -12.82
N ALA A 21 -48.39 4.40 -13.26
CA ALA A 21 -48.68 3.72 -14.51
C ALA A 21 -49.63 2.54 -14.28
N THR A 22 -50.71 2.55 -14.99
CA THR A 22 -51.73 1.48 -15.00
C THR A 22 -51.28 0.29 -15.84
N TYR A 23 -51.05 -0.85 -15.22
CA TYR A 23 -50.69 -2.10 -15.92
C TYR A 23 -51.84 -3.10 -15.93
N ALA A 24 -52.07 -3.73 -17.08
CA ALA A 24 -53.05 -4.79 -17.29
C ALA A 24 -52.64 -6.08 -16.53
N GLN A 25 -53.60 -6.68 -15.84
CA GLN A 25 -53.41 -7.90 -15.03
C GLN A 25 -53.23 -9.15 -15.92
N GLN A 26 -52.02 -9.70 -15.92
CA GLN A 26 -51.74 -11.06 -16.39
C GLN A 26 -51.73 -12.01 -15.17
N LYS A 27 -52.34 -13.21 -15.30
CA LYS A 27 -52.51 -14.19 -14.21
C LYS A 27 -51.14 -14.74 -13.74
N ASP A 28 -50.86 -14.68 -12.45
CA ASP A 28 -49.65 -15.25 -11.88
C ASP A 28 -49.68 -16.78 -11.88
N ILE A 29 -48.58 -17.41 -12.18
CA ILE A 29 -48.36 -18.87 -12.08
C ILE A 29 -47.81 -19.16 -10.69
N VAL A 30 -48.25 -20.25 -10.06
CA VAL A 30 -47.73 -20.73 -8.79
C VAL A 30 -47.03 -22.08 -9.04
N LEU A 31 -45.72 -22.14 -8.81
CA LEU A 31 -44.89 -23.34 -8.87
C LEU A 31 -44.51 -23.75 -7.48
N THR A 32 -44.68 -25.02 -7.13
CA THR A 32 -44.29 -25.63 -5.86
C THR A 32 -43.42 -26.83 -6.08
N GLY A 33 -42.70 -27.27 -5.08
CA GLY A 33 -41.85 -28.48 -5.13
C GLY A 33 -40.98 -28.61 -3.89
N MET A 34 -40.15 -29.61 -3.89
CA MET A 34 -39.21 -29.91 -2.85
C MET A 34 -37.77 -29.98 -3.42
N VAL A 35 -36.83 -29.40 -2.74
CA VAL A 35 -35.40 -29.50 -3.07
C VAL A 35 -34.72 -30.39 -2.05
N THR A 36 -34.06 -31.43 -2.53
CA THR A 36 -33.34 -32.39 -1.70
C THR A 36 -31.88 -32.51 -2.13
N ASP A 37 -31.02 -33.08 -1.28
CA ASP A 37 -29.72 -33.57 -1.69
C ASP A 37 -29.79 -34.91 -2.46
N HIS A 38 -28.64 -35.47 -2.83
CA HIS A 38 -28.53 -36.73 -3.55
C HIS A 38 -28.92 -37.97 -2.70
N GLN A 39 -29.07 -37.81 -1.36
CA GLN A 39 -29.53 -38.84 -0.43
C GLN A 39 -31.04 -38.75 -0.13
N GLY A 40 -31.70 -37.73 -0.69
CA GLY A 40 -33.12 -37.45 -0.47
C GLY A 40 -33.42 -36.62 0.78
N GLU A 41 -32.39 -36.10 1.47
CA GLU A 41 -32.56 -35.22 2.63
C GLU A 41 -33.01 -33.82 2.15
N PRO A 42 -34.03 -33.19 2.76
CA PRO A 42 -34.48 -31.88 2.36
C PRO A 42 -33.41 -30.80 2.57
N LEU A 43 -33.34 -29.86 1.63
CA LEU A 43 -32.40 -28.73 1.66
C LEU A 43 -33.13 -27.43 2.03
N PRO A 44 -33.19 -27.05 3.31
CA PRO A 44 -33.76 -25.79 3.75
C PRO A 44 -32.90 -24.61 3.31
N GLY A 45 -33.51 -23.55 2.75
CA GLY A 45 -32.80 -22.37 2.31
C GLY A 45 -32.17 -22.48 0.91
N ALA A 46 -32.45 -23.54 0.14
CA ALA A 46 -32.12 -23.61 -1.26
C ALA A 46 -32.89 -22.53 -2.04
N THR A 47 -32.17 -21.82 -2.90
CA THR A 47 -32.76 -20.78 -3.75
C THR A 47 -33.36 -21.42 -5.02
N VAL A 48 -34.58 -21.06 -5.36
CA VAL A 48 -35.28 -21.47 -6.58
C VAL A 48 -35.62 -20.22 -7.37
N ARG A 49 -35.14 -20.08 -8.61
CA ARG A 49 -35.39 -18.91 -9.44
C ARG A 49 -35.63 -19.28 -10.91
N ILE A 50 -36.36 -18.41 -11.61
CA ILE A 50 -36.63 -18.59 -13.05
C ILE A 50 -35.57 -17.84 -13.86
N GLY A 51 -34.65 -18.57 -14.46
CA GLY A 51 -33.65 -18.12 -15.41
C GLY A 51 -33.10 -16.69 -15.15
N ASN A 52 -33.18 -15.85 -16.16
CA ASN A 52 -32.82 -14.44 -16.13
C ASN A 52 -33.99 -13.52 -15.67
N THR A 53 -34.94 -14.03 -14.92
CA THR A 53 -36.08 -13.26 -14.38
C THR A 53 -35.85 -12.91 -12.92
N GLN A 54 -36.64 -11.99 -12.38
CA GLN A 54 -36.58 -11.59 -10.98
C GLN A 54 -37.40 -12.51 -10.05
N PHE A 55 -37.99 -13.57 -10.59
CA PHE A 55 -38.83 -14.48 -9.81
C PHE A 55 -37.94 -15.53 -9.15
N GLY A 56 -37.88 -15.51 -7.84
CA GLY A 56 -37.13 -16.45 -7.01
C GLY A 56 -37.81 -16.59 -5.66
N THR A 57 -37.55 -17.73 -5.00
CA THR A 57 -37.98 -18.05 -3.63
C THR A 57 -36.90 -18.90 -2.98
N VAL A 58 -37.03 -19.17 -1.69
CA VAL A 58 -36.19 -20.11 -0.96
C VAL A 58 -36.99 -21.22 -0.35
N THR A 59 -36.42 -22.39 -0.15
CA THR A 59 -37.08 -23.54 0.46
C THR A 59 -37.25 -23.34 1.97
N ASP A 60 -38.35 -23.84 2.51
CA ASP A 60 -38.64 -23.83 3.95
C ASP A 60 -37.83 -24.90 4.72
N ALA A 61 -38.10 -25.04 6.03
CA ALA A 61 -37.40 -26.01 6.91
C ALA A 61 -37.54 -27.49 6.45
N ASN A 62 -38.50 -27.81 5.59
CA ASN A 62 -38.74 -29.14 5.03
C ASN A 62 -38.29 -29.25 3.58
N GLY A 63 -37.46 -28.30 3.09
CA GLY A 63 -36.98 -28.27 1.71
C GLY A 63 -38.04 -27.91 0.66
N ARG A 64 -39.25 -27.46 1.07
CA ARG A 64 -40.36 -27.14 0.18
C ARG A 64 -40.31 -25.68 -0.25
N TYR A 65 -40.63 -25.41 -1.49
CA TYR A 65 -40.71 -24.05 -2.03
C TYR A 65 -42.04 -23.74 -2.68
N GLN A 66 -42.40 -22.47 -2.68
CA GLN A 66 -43.50 -21.94 -3.44
C GLN A 66 -43.04 -20.66 -4.15
N LEU A 67 -42.99 -20.72 -5.49
CA LEU A 67 -42.58 -19.62 -6.34
C LEU A 67 -43.82 -19.08 -7.08
N ARG A 68 -44.08 -17.79 -6.95
CA ARG A 68 -45.23 -17.11 -7.59
C ARG A 68 -44.72 -15.99 -8.49
N GLY A 69 -45.21 -16.00 -9.76
CA GLY A 69 -44.80 -14.98 -10.71
C GLY A 69 -45.26 -15.25 -12.11
N ARG A 70 -44.56 -14.66 -13.12
CA ARG A 70 -44.96 -14.73 -14.54
C ARG A 70 -43.80 -15.27 -15.35
N TRP A 71 -43.95 -16.47 -15.82
CA TRP A 71 -43.04 -17.17 -16.73
C TRP A 71 -43.85 -18.05 -17.71
N LYS A 72 -43.15 -18.62 -18.69
CA LYS A 72 -43.80 -19.44 -19.72
C LYS A 72 -43.09 -20.80 -19.81
N LYS A 73 -43.80 -21.75 -20.40
CA LYS A 73 -43.25 -23.08 -20.69
C LYS A 73 -41.98 -22.96 -21.49
N GLY A 74 -40.90 -23.60 -21.01
CA GLY A 74 -39.58 -23.55 -21.59
C GLY A 74 -38.61 -22.62 -20.85
N ASP A 75 -39.07 -21.75 -19.94
CA ASP A 75 -38.17 -20.95 -19.09
C ASP A 75 -37.38 -21.86 -18.16
N MET A 76 -36.14 -21.49 -17.88
CA MET A 76 -35.23 -22.29 -17.04
C MET A 76 -35.49 -22.01 -15.56
N ILE A 77 -35.75 -23.06 -14.78
CA ILE A 77 -35.72 -23.03 -13.33
C ILE A 77 -34.32 -23.38 -12.86
N ILE A 78 -33.75 -22.56 -11.97
CA ILE A 78 -32.45 -22.75 -11.42
C ILE A 78 -32.56 -22.94 -9.92
N PHE A 79 -32.08 -24.08 -9.43
CA PHE A 79 -32.00 -24.43 -8.03
C PHE A 79 -30.55 -24.27 -7.60
N SER A 80 -30.30 -23.49 -6.55
CA SER A 80 -28.97 -23.24 -6.05
C SER A 80 -28.94 -23.37 -4.53
N PHE A 81 -27.91 -24.00 -3.98
CA PHE A 81 -27.70 -24.14 -2.56
C PHE A 81 -26.21 -24.13 -2.24
N ILE A 82 -25.82 -23.53 -1.09
CA ILE A 82 -24.41 -23.42 -0.70
C ILE A 82 -23.77 -24.79 -0.58
N GLY A 83 -22.71 -25.02 -1.31
CA GLY A 83 -21.99 -26.30 -1.34
C GLY A 83 -22.59 -27.35 -2.27
N MET A 84 -23.62 -27.02 -3.07
CA MET A 84 -24.26 -27.89 -4.04
C MET A 84 -24.10 -27.35 -5.47
N LYS A 85 -24.08 -28.25 -6.44
CA LYS A 85 -24.09 -27.87 -7.86
C LYS A 85 -25.47 -27.32 -8.27
N ASP A 86 -25.49 -26.19 -8.99
CA ASP A 86 -26.70 -25.64 -9.55
C ASP A 86 -27.42 -26.69 -10.43
N VAL A 87 -28.70 -26.95 -10.12
CA VAL A 87 -29.57 -27.76 -10.97
C VAL A 87 -30.39 -26.80 -11.84
N ARG A 88 -30.40 -27.07 -13.17
CA ARG A 88 -31.08 -26.23 -14.16
C ARG A 88 -32.06 -27.08 -14.95
N GLU A 89 -33.34 -26.81 -14.79
CA GLU A 89 -34.41 -27.55 -15.41
C GLU A 89 -35.36 -26.62 -16.19
N LYS A 90 -35.94 -27.11 -17.29
CA LYS A 90 -36.91 -26.33 -18.04
C LYS A 90 -38.29 -26.47 -17.41
N TYR A 91 -38.97 -25.34 -17.21
CA TYR A 91 -40.38 -25.37 -16.80
C TYR A 91 -41.27 -26.07 -17.84
N THR A 92 -41.84 -27.19 -17.43
CA THR A 92 -42.66 -28.04 -18.31
C THR A 92 -44.12 -27.64 -18.44
N GLY A 93 -44.55 -26.66 -17.60
CA GLY A 93 -45.96 -26.24 -17.50
C GLY A 93 -46.72 -26.92 -16.36
N GLN A 94 -46.06 -27.74 -15.55
CA GLN A 94 -46.64 -28.37 -14.35
C GLN A 94 -46.46 -27.43 -13.14
N ASN A 95 -47.39 -27.49 -12.21
CA ASN A 95 -47.38 -26.66 -10.99
C ASN A 95 -46.51 -27.23 -9.86
N ILE A 96 -45.96 -28.45 -10.02
CA ILE A 96 -45.08 -29.12 -9.07
C ILE A 96 -43.84 -29.55 -9.80
N GLN A 97 -42.67 -29.20 -9.28
CA GLN A 97 -41.37 -29.61 -9.79
C GLN A 97 -40.36 -29.75 -8.66
N ASP A 98 -39.89 -30.98 -8.42
CA ASP A 98 -38.92 -31.31 -7.38
C ASP A 98 -37.52 -31.31 -8.00
N ALA A 99 -36.49 -31.05 -7.20
CA ALA A 99 -35.09 -31.06 -7.64
C ALA A 99 -34.19 -31.73 -6.60
N ALA A 100 -33.30 -32.62 -7.10
CA ALA A 100 -32.23 -33.23 -6.29
C ALA A 100 -30.89 -32.62 -6.64
N MET A 101 -30.19 -32.07 -5.66
CA MET A 101 -28.91 -31.39 -5.82
C MET A 101 -27.75 -32.29 -5.45
N GLN A 102 -26.66 -32.19 -6.19
CA GLN A 102 -25.40 -32.88 -5.88
C GLN A 102 -24.45 -31.94 -5.19
N GLN A 103 -23.69 -32.46 -4.23
CA GLN A 103 -22.66 -31.70 -3.56
C GLN A 103 -21.63 -31.16 -4.56
N ASP A 104 -21.41 -29.86 -4.54
CA ASP A 104 -20.35 -29.24 -5.33
C ASP A 104 -19.06 -29.28 -4.50
N ALA A 105 -18.04 -29.98 -5.00
CA ALA A 105 -16.73 -29.99 -4.39
C ALA A 105 -15.97 -28.67 -4.53
N LYS A 106 -16.60 -27.66 -5.15
CA LYS A 106 -16.07 -26.29 -5.17
C LYS A 106 -16.33 -25.61 -3.83
N SER A 107 -15.30 -25.00 -3.32
CA SER A 107 -15.20 -24.17 -2.15
C SER A 107 -16.48 -23.37 -1.86
N LEU A 108 -16.70 -23.10 -0.58
CA LEU A 108 -17.66 -22.15 -0.04
C LEU A 108 -17.37 -20.70 -0.51
N ASP A 109 -17.40 -20.49 -1.81
CA ASP A 109 -17.35 -19.18 -2.42
C ASP A 109 -18.72 -18.87 -3.05
N GLU A 110 -19.41 -17.96 -2.39
CA GLU A 110 -20.45 -17.09 -2.95
C GLU A 110 -21.80 -17.69 -3.31
N VAL A 111 -22.71 -17.58 -2.39
CA VAL A 111 -24.05 -17.14 -2.78
C VAL A 111 -23.98 -15.63 -3.00
N VAL A 112 -23.73 -15.24 -4.23
CA VAL A 112 -23.80 -13.85 -4.65
C VAL A 112 -25.28 -13.46 -4.70
N VAL A 113 -25.76 -12.86 -3.64
CA VAL A 113 -26.87 -11.91 -3.77
C VAL A 113 -26.23 -10.66 -4.37
N VAL A 114 -26.27 -10.55 -5.68
CA VAL A 114 -25.82 -9.39 -6.42
C VAL A 114 -26.66 -8.21 -5.94
N ALA A 115 -26.08 -7.37 -5.09
CA ALA A 115 -26.53 -5.99 -5.02
C ALA A 115 -26.35 -5.45 -6.45
N ARG A 116 -27.45 -5.04 -7.07
CA ARG A 116 -27.49 -4.71 -8.49
C ARG A 116 -26.70 -3.43 -8.76
N GLN A 117 -25.40 -3.55 -8.85
CA GLN A 117 -24.63 -2.67 -9.71
C GLN A 117 -24.94 -3.07 -11.15
N ASN A 118 -25.02 -2.11 -12.05
CA ASN A 118 -25.31 -2.33 -13.46
C ASN A 118 -24.43 -3.44 -14.04
N ILE A 119 -24.94 -4.68 -14.01
CA ILE A 119 -24.22 -5.90 -14.37
C ILE A 119 -23.74 -5.80 -15.83
N ASN A 120 -24.49 -5.15 -16.70
CA ASN A 120 -24.24 -5.15 -18.14
C ASN A 120 -23.01 -4.32 -18.55
N GLU A 121 -22.79 -3.12 -17.97
CA GLU A 121 -21.64 -2.28 -18.33
C GLU A 121 -20.33 -2.82 -17.71
N LEU A 122 -20.38 -3.23 -16.45
CA LEU A 122 -19.26 -3.88 -15.77
C LEU A 122 -18.87 -5.19 -16.45
N ASP A 123 -19.86 -5.93 -16.94
CA ASP A 123 -19.64 -7.19 -17.65
C ASP A 123 -18.95 -6.96 -19.00
N ILE A 124 -19.39 -5.99 -19.81
CA ILE A 124 -18.75 -5.66 -21.10
C ILE A 124 -17.34 -5.07 -20.87
N ARG A 125 -17.18 -4.18 -19.89
CA ARG A 125 -15.87 -3.64 -19.52
C ARG A 125 -14.91 -4.75 -19.08
N ALA A 126 -15.37 -5.69 -18.26
CA ALA A 126 -14.57 -6.84 -17.84
C ALA A 126 -14.28 -7.82 -18.98
N LYS A 127 -15.16 -7.91 -19.99
CA LYS A 127 -14.96 -8.74 -21.20
C LYS A 127 -13.90 -8.16 -22.13
N SER A 128 -13.68 -6.84 -22.15
CA SER A 128 -12.76 -6.14 -23.06
C SER A 128 -11.55 -5.50 -22.39
N GLY A 129 -11.55 -5.33 -21.06
CA GLY A 129 -10.46 -4.72 -20.28
C GLY A 129 -9.76 -5.70 -19.33
N VAL A 130 -8.68 -5.21 -18.67
CA VAL A 130 -7.87 -5.98 -17.70
C VAL A 130 -8.33 -5.66 -16.29
N VAL A 131 -9.18 -6.52 -15.74
CA VAL A 131 -9.71 -6.45 -14.38
C VAL A 131 -9.30 -7.70 -13.62
N GLN A 132 -8.70 -7.55 -12.44
CA GLN A 132 -8.27 -8.67 -11.61
C GLN A 132 -8.87 -8.57 -10.21
N ASN A 133 -9.44 -9.67 -9.74
CA ASN A 133 -10.03 -9.77 -8.40
C ASN A 133 -8.98 -10.22 -7.40
N VAL A 134 -9.03 -9.61 -6.20
CA VAL A 134 -8.25 -10.03 -5.04
C VAL A 134 -8.97 -11.16 -4.33
N ASP A 135 -8.23 -12.18 -3.92
CA ASP A 135 -8.76 -13.29 -3.10
C ASP A 135 -9.01 -12.80 -1.66
N MET A 136 -10.27 -12.47 -1.36
CA MET A 136 -10.65 -11.94 -0.05
C MET A 136 -10.49 -12.95 1.09
N GLY A 137 -10.62 -14.25 0.82
CA GLY A 137 -10.40 -15.31 1.81
C GLY A 137 -8.98 -15.29 2.35
N ARG A 138 -8.01 -15.10 1.48
CA ARG A 138 -6.59 -14.98 1.85
C ARG A 138 -6.27 -13.63 2.46
N LEU A 139 -6.81 -12.56 1.90
CA LEU A 139 -6.57 -11.22 2.43
C LEU A 139 -7.04 -11.11 3.88
N ASN A 140 -8.23 -11.62 4.19
CA ASN A 140 -8.77 -11.64 5.54
C ASN A 140 -7.99 -12.53 6.53
N SER A 141 -7.24 -13.51 6.03
CA SER A 141 -6.42 -14.38 6.86
C SER A 141 -5.09 -13.76 7.27
N LYS A 142 -4.62 -12.68 6.62
CA LYS A 142 -3.37 -12.02 6.97
C LYS A 142 -3.50 -11.24 8.28
N PRO A 143 -2.63 -11.48 9.29
CA PRO A 143 -2.68 -10.78 10.57
C PRO A 143 -1.99 -9.39 10.47
N MET A 144 -2.59 -8.47 9.74
CA MET A 144 -2.07 -7.11 9.55
C MET A 144 -3.16 -6.10 9.86
N ILE A 145 -2.80 -4.98 10.48
CA ILE A 145 -3.71 -3.84 10.71
C ILE A 145 -3.86 -3.02 9.43
N ASP A 146 -2.78 -2.87 8.66
CA ASP A 146 -2.76 -2.06 7.46
C ASP A 146 -3.31 -2.85 6.26
N MET A 147 -4.36 -2.30 5.64
CA MET A 147 -5.01 -2.88 4.47
C MET A 147 -4.09 -2.90 3.25
N SER A 148 -3.20 -1.91 3.12
CA SER A 148 -2.27 -1.82 1.99
C SER A 148 -1.27 -2.97 2.00
N LEU A 149 -0.67 -3.27 3.16
CA LEU A 149 0.27 -4.39 3.31
C LEU A 149 -0.43 -5.74 3.09
N ALA A 150 -1.71 -5.85 3.43
CA ALA A 150 -2.48 -7.07 3.17
C ALA A 150 -2.61 -7.37 1.67
N LEU A 151 -2.59 -6.34 0.80
CA LEU A 151 -2.64 -6.50 -0.66
C LEU A 151 -1.34 -7.01 -1.28
N GLN A 152 -0.20 -7.00 -0.55
CA GLN A 152 1.06 -7.47 -1.12
C GLN A 152 0.95 -8.91 -1.64
N GLY A 153 1.34 -9.09 -2.92
CA GLY A 153 1.28 -10.38 -3.59
C GLY A 153 -0.13 -10.87 -3.93
N SER A 154 -1.17 -10.03 -3.84
CA SER A 154 -2.54 -10.44 -4.18
C SER A 154 -2.80 -10.53 -5.69
N VAL A 155 -2.16 -9.67 -6.47
CA VAL A 155 -2.40 -9.51 -7.92
C VAL A 155 -1.07 -9.27 -8.64
N PRO A 156 -0.77 -9.92 -9.80
CA PRO A 156 0.43 -9.65 -10.59
C PRO A 156 0.51 -8.17 -10.98
N GLY A 157 1.70 -7.58 -10.97
CA GLY A 157 1.94 -6.19 -11.35
C GLY A 157 1.43 -5.14 -10.33
N LEU A 158 0.83 -5.56 -9.21
CA LEU A 158 0.58 -4.75 -8.04
C LEU A 158 1.76 -4.92 -7.06
N ILE A 159 2.54 -3.87 -6.89
CA ILE A 159 3.67 -3.85 -5.97
C ILE A 159 3.25 -3.04 -4.74
N VAL A 160 3.42 -3.63 -3.58
CA VAL A 160 3.23 -2.98 -2.29
C VAL A 160 4.54 -3.07 -1.54
N THR A 161 5.16 -1.94 -1.28
CA THR A 161 6.43 -1.84 -0.58
C THR A 161 6.21 -1.32 0.82
N ASN A 162 6.69 -2.05 1.81
CA ASN A 162 6.74 -1.55 3.19
C ASN A 162 7.85 -0.50 3.29
N THR A 163 7.55 0.69 3.80
CA THR A 163 8.49 1.81 3.87
C THR A 163 9.14 1.97 5.23
N GLY A 164 8.72 1.21 6.24
CA GLY A 164 9.30 1.35 7.56
C GLY A 164 8.57 0.62 8.69
N ASP A 165 8.67 1.20 9.90
CA ASP A 165 8.07 0.68 11.11
C ASP A 165 6.54 0.85 11.16
N LEU A 166 5.92 0.33 12.20
CA LEU A 166 4.48 0.43 12.44
C LEU A 166 4.01 1.90 12.37
N GLY A 167 2.99 2.16 11.56
CA GLY A 167 2.46 3.51 11.30
C GLY A 167 3.03 4.19 10.05
N SER A 168 4.07 3.64 9.43
CA SER A 168 4.57 4.13 8.14
C SER A 168 3.61 3.78 7.01
N LYS A 169 3.43 4.70 6.06
CA LYS A 169 2.54 4.50 4.90
C LYS A 169 3.21 3.63 3.84
N PRO A 170 2.66 2.44 3.49
CA PRO A 170 3.19 1.63 2.42
C PRO A 170 3.00 2.26 1.05
N GLU A 171 3.94 2.07 0.15
CA GLU A 171 3.81 2.48 -1.24
C GLU A 171 3.06 1.44 -2.07
N ILE A 172 2.03 1.85 -2.81
CA ILE A 172 1.29 1.01 -3.75
C ILE A 172 1.52 1.51 -5.17
N ARG A 173 1.96 0.61 -6.06
CA ARG A 173 2.20 0.88 -7.47
C ARG A 173 1.57 -0.19 -8.35
N ILE A 174 0.95 0.22 -9.45
CA ILE A 174 0.43 -0.67 -10.48
C ILE A 174 1.26 -0.49 -11.75
N ARG A 175 2.04 -1.54 -12.13
CA ARG A 175 2.87 -1.53 -13.34
C ARG A 175 3.94 -0.42 -13.37
N GLY A 176 4.52 -0.12 -12.20
CA GLY A 176 5.57 0.88 -12.03
C GLY A 176 5.08 2.33 -12.02
N ASN A 177 6.01 3.25 -11.95
CA ASN A 177 5.73 4.69 -11.93
C ASN A 177 5.42 5.22 -13.33
N SER A 178 4.39 6.04 -13.46
CA SER A 178 3.99 6.70 -14.69
C SER A 178 4.44 8.16 -14.77
N SER A 179 4.93 8.74 -13.67
CA SER A 179 5.41 10.11 -13.57
C SER A 179 6.80 10.13 -12.95
N PHE A 180 7.60 11.12 -13.31
CA PHE A 180 8.90 11.39 -12.67
C PHE A 180 8.76 12.03 -11.28
N ARG A 181 7.59 12.54 -10.96
CA ARG A 181 7.40 13.22 -9.68
C ARG A 181 7.62 12.26 -8.53
N GLU A 182 8.42 12.68 -7.59
CA GLU A 182 8.63 11.99 -6.34
C GLU A 182 7.41 12.12 -5.42
N GLY A 183 7.28 11.19 -4.50
CA GLY A 183 6.18 11.13 -3.54
C GLY A 183 5.04 10.22 -3.96
N ASP A 184 4.28 9.81 -2.96
CA ASP A 184 3.27 8.77 -3.10
C ASP A 184 2.12 9.17 -4.02
N ALA A 185 1.62 10.39 -3.88
CA ALA A 185 0.42 10.85 -4.57
C ALA A 185 0.53 10.84 -6.11
N ALA A 186 1.74 11.05 -6.67
CA ALA A 186 1.92 11.16 -8.12
C ALA A 186 1.73 9.83 -8.86
N ASN A 187 2.06 8.73 -8.22
CA ASN A 187 2.09 7.39 -8.81
C ASN A 187 1.15 6.38 -8.11
N GLU A 188 0.42 6.81 -7.07
CA GLU A 188 -0.59 5.97 -6.40
C GLU A 188 -1.80 5.67 -7.31
N PRO A 189 -2.40 4.47 -7.18
CA PRO A 189 -3.69 4.18 -7.80
C PRO A 189 -4.82 4.99 -7.15
N LEU A 190 -5.91 5.14 -7.87
CA LEU A 190 -7.15 5.69 -7.33
C LEU A 190 -7.88 4.63 -6.48
N TYR A 191 -8.38 5.02 -5.32
CA TYR A 191 -9.19 4.15 -4.46
C TYR A 191 -10.66 4.55 -4.57
N VAL A 192 -11.52 3.56 -4.86
CA VAL A 192 -12.96 3.76 -5.01
C VAL A 192 -13.70 2.75 -4.16
N MET A 193 -14.49 3.20 -3.19
CA MET A 193 -15.31 2.35 -2.33
C MET A 193 -16.79 2.60 -2.60
N ASP A 194 -17.51 1.56 -3.00
CA ASP A 194 -18.95 1.62 -3.35
C ASP A 194 -19.30 2.76 -4.34
N GLY A 195 -18.38 3.05 -5.27
CA GLY A 195 -18.53 4.12 -6.26
C GLY A 195 -18.07 5.51 -5.79
N GLN A 196 -17.68 5.66 -4.54
CA GLN A 196 -17.13 6.89 -3.97
C GLN A 196 -15.60 6.87 -3.98
N VAL A 197 -14.97 7.94 -4.44
CA VAL A 197 -13.51 8.12 -4.33
C VAL A 197 -13.13 8.39 -2.87
N ILE A 198 -12.18 7.62 -2.36
CA ILE A 198 -11.62 7.77 -1.02
C ILE A 198 -10.12 8.03 -1.11
N SER A 199 -9.51 8.60 -0.06
CA SER A 199 -8.05 8.79 0.02
C SER A 199 -7.32 7.47 0.29
N SER A 200 -6.00 7.43 0.01
CA SER A 200 -5.15 6.31 0.38
C SER A 200 -5.11 6.08 1.89
N ASP A 201 -5.10 7.15 2.68
CA ASP A 201 -5.12 7.07 4.14
C ASP A 201 -6.44 6.47 4.64
N ALA A 202 -7.56 6.83 3.99
CA ALA A 202 -8.84 6.21 4.25
C ALA A 202 -8.84 4.71 3.92
N PHE A 203 -8.21 4.32 2.81
CA PHE A 203 -8.05 2.91 2.41
C PHE A 203 -7.25 2.10 3.43
N MET A 204 -6.14 2.62 3.92
CA MET A 204 -5.31 1.95 4.93
C MET A 204 -6.07 1.62 6.23
N THR A 205 -7.06 2.45 6.57
CA THR A 205 -7.85 2.28 7.81
C THR A 205 -9.01 1.30 7.67
N LEU A 206 -9.33 0.82 6.46
CA LEU A 206 -10.45 -0.10 6.24
C LEU A 206 -10.23 -1.44 6.96
N ASN A 207 -11.33 -2.00 7.49
CA ASN A 207 -11.33 -3.35 8.02
C ASN A 207 -11.56 -4.36 6.87
N PRO A 208 -10.60 -5.27 6.59
CA PRO A 208 -10.78 -6.27 5.54
C PRO A 208 -12.04 -7.13 5.69
N ALA A 209 -12.50 -7.36 6.94
CA ALA A 209 -13.70 -8.16 7.22
C ALA A 209 -15.01 -7.49 6.76
N ASP A 210 -15.01 -6.17 6.49
CA ASP A 210 -16.17 -5.42 5.99
C ASP A 210 -16.21 -5.36 4.46
N ILE A 211 -15.20 -5.93 3.79
CA ILE A 211 -15.05 -5.87 2.34
C ILE A 211 -15.52 -7.18 1.71
N LYS A 212 -16.39 -7.06 0.72
CA LYS A 212 -16.88 -8.17 -0.09
C LYS A 212 -15.92 -8.52 -1.20
N GLU A 213 -15.43 -7.52 -1.92
CA GLU A 213 -14.63 -7.69 -3.13
C GLU A 213 -13.67 -6.51 -3.33
N ILE A 214 -12.46 -6.80 -3.81
CA ILE A 214 -11.53 -5.80 -4.32
C ILE A 214 -11.17 -6.16 -5.75
N LYS A 215 -11.31 -5.19 -6.65
CA LYS A 215 -10.90 -5.28 -8.05
C LYS A 215 -9.75 -4.32 -8.32
N VAL A 216 -8.74 -4.80 -9.01
CA VAL A 216 -7.62 -3.97 -9.49
C VAL A 216 -7.77 -3.79 -10.99
N LEU A 217 -8.01 -2.54 -11.41
CA LEU A 217 -8.18 -2.11 -12.78
C LEU A 217 -6.85 -1.56 -13.29
N LYS A 218 -6.33 -2.11 -14.38
CA LYS A 218 -4.93 -1.84 -14.77
C LYS A 218 -4.76 -1.18 -16.12
N ASP A 219 -5.71 -1.35 -17.03
CA ASP A 219 -5.64 -0.82 -18.40
C ASP A 219 -6.54 0.40 -18.63
N ALA A 220 -6.36 1.06 -19.78
CA ALA A 220 -7.11 2.26 -20.11
C ALA A 220 -8.62 2.03 -20.18
N VAL A 221 -9.09 0.89 -20.68
CA VAL A 221 -10.52 0.56 -20.81
C VAL A 221 -11.17 0.43 -19.44
N ALA A 222 -10.52 -0.27 -18.51
CA ALA A 222 -11.02 -0.44 -17.16
C ALA A 222 -11.03 0.89 -16.37
N CYS A 223 -10.06 1.77 -16.61
CA CYS A 223 -9.81 2.99 -15.84
C CYS A 223 -10.47 4.26 -16.41
N ALA A 224 -10.74 4.35 -17.72
CA ALA A 224 -11.12 5.59 -18.39
C ALA A 224 -12.39 6.25 -17.85
N LEU A 225 -13.32 5.49 -17.26
CA LEU A 225 -14.52 6.03 -16.61
C LEU A 225 -14.22 6.89 -15.39
N TYR A 226 -13.06 6.68 -14.75
CA TYR A 226 -12.61 7.48 -13.61
C TYR A 226 -11.79 8.71 -14.03
N GLY A 227 -11.47 8.84 -15.33
CA GLY A 227 -10.85 10.03 -15.93
C GLY A 227 -9.44 10.33 -15.41
N ILE A 228 -9.17 11.63 -15.24
CA ILE A 228 -7.83 12.18 -14.92
C ILE A 228 -7.19 11.65 -13.62
N LYS A 229 -7.96 11.07 -12.72
CA LYS A 229 -7.47 10.50 -11.46
C LYS A 229 -7.00 9.06 -11.60
N ALA A 230 -7.35 8.35 -12.68
CA ALA A 230 -7.18 6.92 -12.82
C ALA A 230 -5.99 6.50 -13.70
N ALA A 231 -5.13 7.42 -14.08
CA ALA A 231 -3.99 7.13 -14.97
C ALA A 231 -3.02 6.09 -14.39
N ASN A 232 -2.95 5.95 -13.06
CA ASN A 232 -2.11 4.98 -12.37
C ASN A 232 -2.82 3.65 -12.04
N GLY A 233 -4.06 3.46 -12.54
CA GLY A 233 -4.90 2.33 -12.20
C GLY A 233 -5.91 2.66 -11.10
N VAL A 234 -6.83 1.73 -10.83
CA VAL A 234 -7.88 1.89 -9.84
C VAL A 234 -7.97 0.64 -8.96
N ILE A 235 -8.11 0.84 -7.67
CA ILE A 235 -8.47 -0.20 -6.69
C ILE A 235 -9.94 0.05 -6.31
N GLU A 236 -10.83 -0.79 -6.85
CA GLU A 236 -12.26 -0.71 -6.62
C GLU A 236 -12.66 -1.66 -5.49
N ILE A 237 -13.34 -1.14 -4.48
CA ILE A 237 -13.69 -1.83 -3.25
C ILE A 237 -15.20 -1.88 -3.14
N THR A 238 -15.74 -3.07 -2.92
CA THR A 238 -17.17 -3.26 -2.64
C THR A 238 -17.32 -3.71 -1.20
N SER A 239 -18.12 -2.98 -0.41
CA SER A 239 -18.40 -3.32 0.99
C SER A 239 -19.38 -4.48 1.12
N LEU A 240 -19.34 -5.14 2.29
CA LEU A 240 -20.37 -6.12 2.66
C LEU A 240 -21.71 -5.42 2.85
N ARG A 241 -22.79 -6.11 2.45
CA ARG A 241 -24.17 -5.66 2.53
C ARG A 241 -25.01 -6.61 3.38
N GLY A 242 -26.20 -6.17 3.70
CA GLY A 242 -27.18 -6.99 4.40
C GLY A 242 -27.64 -8.20 3.57
N ASN A 243 -28.28 -9.14 4.26
CA ASN A 243 -28.82 -10.33 3.64
C ASN A 243 -30.35 -10.20 3.45
N PRO A 244 -30.86 -10.19 2.21
CA PRO A 244 -32.30 -10.00 1.95
C PRO A 244 -33.16 -11.26 2.20
N ASP A 245 -32.57 -12.39 2.63
CA ASP A 245 -33.23 -13.68 2.80
C ASP A 245 -34.09 -13.80 4.09
N GLY A 246 -34.26 -12.72 4.83
CA GLY A 246 -35.02 -12.68 6.09
C GLY A 246 -34.28 -13.20 7.32
N ARG A 247 -33.03 -13.67 7.18
CA ARG A 247 -32.24 -14.20 8.29
C ARG A 247 -31.28 -13.17 8.82
N THR A 248 -31.22 -13.02 10.13
CA THR A 248 -30.17 -12.28 10.79
C THR A 248 -29.01 -13.21 11.11
N THR A 249 -27.82 -12.82 10.72
CA THR A 249 -26.58 -13.56 11.00
C THR A 249 -25.66 -12.65 11.78
N THR A 250 -25.21 -13.10 12.94
CA THR A 250 -24.19 -12.45 13.75
C THR A 250 -22.88 -13.20 13.57
N SER A 251 -21.80 -12.50 13.25
CA SER A 251 -20.47 -13.10 13.13
C SER A 251 -19.50 -12.38 14.06
N TYR A 252 -18.70 -13.16 14.75
CA TYR A 252 -17.61 -12.67 15.59
C TYR A 252 -16.32 -13.34 15.18
N SER A 253 -15.29 -12.56 14.92
CA SER A 253 -13.94 -13.06 14.70
C SER A 253 -12.96 -12.42 15.68
N PHE A 254 -12.13 -13.24 16.25
CA PHE A 254 -11.07 -12.88 17.17
C PHE A 254 -9.73 -13.38 16.62
N ASN A 255 -8.75 -12.49 16.52
CA ASN A 255 -7.40 -12.81 16.10
C ASN A 255 -6.45 -12.28 17.16
N MET A 256 -5.62 -13.14 17.75
CA MET A 256 -4.65 -12.77 18.77
C MET A 256 -3.31 -13.42 18.47
N GLY A 257 -2.23 -12.69 18.73
CA GLY A 257 -0.91 -13.23 18.46
C GLY A 257 0.24 -12.42 19.04
N ILE A 258 1.43 -12.83 18.63
CA ILE A 258 2.69 -12.24 19.05
C ILE A 258 3.43 -11.77 17.80
N THR A 259 3.86 -10.50 17.82
CA THR A 259 4.83 -9.95 16.89
C THR A 259 6.22 -10.24 17.43
N THR A 260 7.03 -10.95 16.66
CA THR A 260 8.39 -11.30 17.08
C THR A 260 9.38 -10.16 16.83
N ARG A 261 10.60 -10.31 17.32
CA ARG A 261 11.66 -9.28 17.18
C ARG A 261 12.08 -9.00 15.71
N GLY A 262 11.78 -9.90 14.80
CA GLY A 262 12.22 -9.82 13.42
C GLY A 262 13.64 -10.35 13.18
N ARG A 263 14.13 -10.17 11.94
CA ARG A 263 15.45 -10.62 11.54
C ARG A 263 16.52 -9.64 12.07
N ARG A 264 17.60 -10.17 12.62
CA ARG A 264 18.82 -9.40 12.85
C ARG A 264 19.50 -9.21 11.49
N GLY A 265 19.63 -7.99 11.02
CA GLY A 265 20.16 -7.71 9.68
C GLY A 265 21.67 -7.88 9.59
N VAL A 266 22.38 -7.33 10.56
CA VAL A 266 23.85 -7.31 10.62
C VAL A 266 24.30 -7.70 12.01
N GLU A 267 25.34 -8.52 12.10
CA GLU A 267 26.01 -8.79 13.38
C GLU A 267 26.99 -7.66 13.69
N MET A 268 26.91 -7.12 14.91
CA MET A 268 27.82 -6.08 15.41
C MET A 268 29.00 -6.71 16.13
N MET A 269 30.09 -5.95 16.29
CA MET A 269 31.27 -6.39 17.04
C MET A 269 30.91 -6.74 18.48
N ASP A 270 31.55 -7.77 19.00
CA ASP A 270 31.63 -8.02 20.44
C ASP A 270 32.61 -7.08 21.14
N THR A 271 32.63 -7.15 22.46
CA THR A 271 33.44 -6.24 23.28
C THR A 271 34.96 -6.34 22.97
N ASP A 272 35.45 -7.54 22.76
CA ASP A 272 36.87 -7.75 22.49
C ASP A 272 37.27 -7.19 21.12
N GLU A 273 36.47 -7.46 20.08
CA GLU A 273 36.68 -6.93 18.72
C GLU A 273 36.62 -5.38 18.73
N LYS A 274 35.65 -4.83 19.46
CA LYS A 274 35.46 -3.38 19.54
C LYS A 274 36.59 -2.65 20.26
N LEU A 275 37.01 -3.13 21.42
CA LEU A 275 38.15 -2.56 22.16
C LEU A 275 39.44 -2.65 21.36
N GLU A 276 39.68 -3.74 20.63
CA GLU A 276 40.85 -3.89 19.77
C GLU A 276 40.77 -2.96 18.54
N LEU A 277 39.59 -2.76 17.94
CA LEU A 277 39.42 -1.77 16.87
C LEU A 277 39.76 -0.37 17.38
N GLU A 278 39.26 0.04 18.53
CA GLU A 278 39.53 1.34 19.14
C GLU A 278 41.00 1.52 19.42
N ARG A 279 41.67 0.49 19.90
CA ARG A 279 43.13 0.54 20.13
C ARG A 279 43.90 0.84 18.84
N ARG A 280 43.54 0.16 17.74
CA ARG A 280 44.17 0.36 16.43
C ARG A 280 43.86 1.72 15.80
N LEU A 281 42.64 2.22 16.01
CA LEU A 281 42.22 3.55 15.50
C LEU A 281 42.89 4.72 16.21
N GLN A 282 43.51 4.49 17.40
CA GLN A 282 44.24 5.48 18.20
C GLN A 282 43.42 6.72 18.56
N ASN A 283 42.07 6.61 18.68
CA ASN A 283 41.26 7.72 19.11
C ASN A 283 41.24 7.84 20.62
N ARG A 284 41.70 9.04 21.15
CA ARG A 284 41.85 9.30 22.60
C ARG A 284 40.53 9.30 23.37
N SER A 285 39.41 9.49 22.71
CA SER A 285 38.09 9.53 23.35
C SER A 285 37.52 8.12 23.62
N THR A 286 38.12 7.08 23.03
CA THR A 286 37.62 5.71 23.16
C THR A 286 38.40 4.91 24.23
N PRO A 287 37.68 4.07 25.00
CA PRO A 287 38.30 3.28 26.08
C PRO A 287 39.40 2.34 25.60
N GLY A 288 39.16 1.64 24.46
CA GLY A 288 40.12 0.66 23.93
C GLY A 288 41.51 1.24 23.64
N TYR A 289 41.56 2.53 23.24
CA TYR A 289 42.86 3.20 23.07
C TYR A 289 43.31 3.92 24.34
N ARG A 290 42.42 4.72 24.98
CA ARG A 290 42.78 5.59 26.13
C ARG A 290 43.39 4.82 27.33
N TYR A 291 42.95 3.59 27.53
CA TYR A 291 43.44 2.72 28.61
C TYR A 291 44.41 1.66 28.13
N SER A 292 44.85 1.73 26.87
CA SER A 292 45.84 0.80 26.33
C SER A 292 47.27 1.15 26.72
N GLU A 293 48.12 0.14 26.75
CA GLU A 293 49.55 0.31 26.92
C GLU A 293 50.16 1.25 25.88
N ASP A 294 49.69 1.17 24.60
CA ASP A 294 50.11 2.00 23.47
C ASP A 294 49.94 3.49 23.78
N TYR A 295 48.78 3.84 24.38
CA TYR A 295 48.48 5.22 24.75
C TYR A 295 49.40 5.73 25.85
N TYR A 296 49.58 4.98 26.93
CA TYR A 296 50.40 5.38 28.04
C TYR A 296 51.90 5.48 27.63
N ARG A 297 52.42 4.55 26.86
CA ARG A 297 53.80 4.61 26.34
C ARG A 297 54.03 5.78 25.39
N LYS A 298 53.01 6.15 24.60
CA LYS A 298 53.09 7.25 23.64
C LYS A 298 53.07 8.62 24.31
N TYR A 299 52.24 8.82 25.33
CA TYR A 299 52.02 10.14 25.90
C TYR A 299 52.64 10.35 27.27
N PHE A 300 53.01 9.29 27.97
CA PHE A 300 53.54 9.32 29.32
C PHE A 300 54.86 8.56 29.46
N ALA A 301 55.64 8.45 28.40
CA ALA A 301 56.88 7.66 28.35
C ALA A 301 57.88 7.98 29.46
N ASN A 302 57.91 9.22 29.94
CA ASN A 302 58.84 9.70 30.96
C ASN A 302 58.20 9.84 32.35
N ASP A 303 56.93 9.39 32.52
CA ASP A 303 56.27 9.48 33.82
C ASP A 303 56.79 8.36 34.75
N PRO A 304 57.23 8.68 36.01
CA PRO A 304 57.72 7.69 36.94
C PRO A 304 56.65 6.62 37.31
N ASN A 305 55.38 6.91 37.16
CA ASN A 305 54.26 5.99 37.46
C ASN A 305 53.75 5.23 36.23
N LEU A 306 54.46 5.29 35.10
CA LEU A 306 54.02 4.70 33.83
C LEU A 306 53.48 3.24 33.97
N ASN A 307 54.24 2.39 34.68
CA ASN A 307 53.87 0.98 34.85
C ASN A 307 52.59 0.82 35.69
N GLN A 308 52.37 1.69 36.69
CA GLN A 308 51.14 1.69 37.47
C GLN A 308 49.98 2.15 36.60
N MET A 309 50.13 3.22 35.82
CA MET A 309 49.10 3.71 34.89
C MET A 309 48.72 2.65 33.87
N ILE A 310 49.68 1.90 33.33
CA ILE A 310 49.46 0.77 32.42
C ILE A 310 48.62 -0.32 33.12
N ALA A 311 48.97 -0.69 34.34
CA ALA A 311 48.29 -1.73 35.13
C ALA A 311 46.84 -1.30 35.47
N GLU A 312 46.66 -0.04 35.87
CA GLU A 312 45.30 0.52 36.12
C GLU A 312 44.46 0.54 34.84
N GLY A 313 45.03 1.00 33.72
CA GLY A 313 44.39 0.98 32.41
C GLY A 313 43.98 -0.41 31.99
N GLN A 314 44.89 -1.39 32.14
CA GLN A 314 44.56 -2.79 31.81
C GLN A 314 43.44 -3.34 32.71
N GLY A 315 43.41 -2.99 33.99
CA GLY A 315 42.32 -3.35 34.91
C GLY A 315 40.98 -2.78 34.46
N ILE A 316 40.94 -1.57 33.90
CA ILE A 316 39.73 -0.98 33.34
C ILE A 316 39.28 -1.75 32.07
N LEU A 317 40.20 -2.05 31.16
CA LEU A 317 39.91 -2.82 29.96
C LEU A 317 39.40 -4.22 30.30
N ASP A 318 39.99 -4.90 31.27
CA ASP A 318 39.57 -6.22 31.72
C ASP A 318 38.18 -6.16 32.34
N SER A 319 37.85 -5.10 33.08
CA SER A 319 36.49 -4.88 33.57
C SER A 319 35.48 -4.69 32.43
N LEU A 320 35.81 -3.89 31.40
CA LEU A 320 34.97 -3.69 30.23
C LEU A 320 34.76 -4.97 29.47
N ARG A 321 35.75 -5.83 29.35
CA ARG A 321 35.68 -7.15 28.69
C ARG A 321 34.68 -8.10 29.37
N THR A 322 34.31 -7.87 30.60
CA THR A 322 33.25 -8.66 31.27
C THR A 322 31.84 -8.27 30.85
N ILE A 323 31.68 -7.17 30.15
CA ILE A 323 30.38 -6.64 29.73
C ILE A 323 30.14 -7.02 28.25
N HIS A 324 29.00 -7.66 27.98
CA HIS A 324 28.62 -8.10 26.64
C HIS A 324 27.13 -7.74 26.39
N THR A 325 26.84 -6.47 26.23
CA THR A 325 25.47 -6.00 26.00
C THR A 325 25.08 -6.24 24.54
N ASP A 326 24.06 -7.06 24.34
CA ASP A 326 23.42 -7.22 23.03
C ASP A 326 22.29 -6.20 22.91
N TRP A 327 22.57 -5.07 22.26
CA TRP A 327 21.60 -3.99 22.13
C TRP A 327 20.38 -4.34 21.27
N PHE A 328 20.49 -5.31 20.38
CA PHE A 328 19.31 -5.81 19.66
C PHE A 328 18.34 -6.49 20.62
N ASP A 329 18.82 -7.33 21.50
CA ASP A 329 17.97 -8.01 22.49
C ASP A 329 17.45 -7.05 23.57
N GLU A 330 18.21 -5.98 23.85
CA GLU A 330 17.84 -4.97 24.84
C GLU A 330 16.80 -3.97 24.34
N LEU A 331 16.80 -3.66 23.03
CA LEU A 331 15.97 -2.62 22.43
C LEU A 331 14.78 -3.17 21.63
N ILE A 332 14.88 -4.38 21.13
CA ILE A 332 13.83 -4.99 20.31
C ILE A 332 13.07 -6.02 21.15
N HIS A 333 11.78 -5.80 21.28
CA HIS A 333 10.92 -6.62 22.14
C HIS A 333 9.89 -7.43 21.34
N LEU A 334 9.40 -8.50 21.97
CA LEU A 334 8.18 -9.16 21.55
C LEU A 334 7.01 -8.25 21.87
N ASN A 335 6.01 -8.19 20.97
CA ASN A 335 4.81 -7.42 21.25
C ASN A 335 3.54 -8.20 20.87
N THR A 336 2.39 -7.67 21.24
CA THR A 336 1.11 -8.32 21.03
C THR A 336 0.39 -7.75 19.81
N TYR A 337 -0.39 -8.61 19.19
CA TYR A 337 -1.35 -8.27 18.15
C TYR A 337 -2.71 -8.82 18.56
N GLN A 338 -3.75 -8.01 18.47
CA GLN A 338 -5.12 -8.48 18.65
C GLN A 338 -6.08 -7.73 17.71
N ARG A 339 -7.09 -8.46 17.23
CA ARG A 339 -8.18 -7.89 16.44
C ARG A 339 -9.49 -8.59 16.82
N HIS A 340 -10.50 -7.79 17.09
CA HIS A 340 -11.86 -8.22 17.38
C HIS A 340 -12.78 -7.62 16.31
N ASN A 341 -13.58 -8.43 15.68
CA ASN A 341 -14.58 -7.98 14.73
C ASN A 341 -15.92 -8.60 15.06
N LEU A 342 -16.92 -7.77 15.27
CA LEU A 342 -18.30 -8.16 15.45
C LEU A 342 -19.12 -7.57 14.31
N SER A 343 -19.90 -8.41 13.64
CA SER A 343 -20.80 -7.95 12.58
C SER A 343 -22.16 -8.61 12.67
N VAL A 344 -23.18 -7.86 12.29
CA VAL A 344 -24.56 -8.29 12.19
C VAL A 344 -25.07 -7.92 10.82
N ARG A 345 -25.60 -8.89 10.10
CA ARG A 345 -26.24 -8.68 8.80
C ARG A 345 -27.59 -9.37 8.76
N GLY A 346 -28.54 -8.72 8.16
CA GLY A 346 -29.88 -9.27 8.05
C GLY A 346 -30.73 -8.44 7.10
N GLY A 347 -32.02 -8.73 7.08
CA GLY A 347 -32.96 -7.95 6.29
C GLY A 347 -34.18 -8.72 5.87
N SER A 348 -34.90 -8.17 4.93
CA SER A 348 -36.03 -8.75 4.22
C SER A 348 -35.85 -8.56 2.72
N GLU A 349 -36.72 -9.06 1.90
CA GLU A 349 -36.70 -8.83 0.44
C GLU A 349 -36.65 -7.34 0.05
N LYS A 350 -37.12 -6.43 0.91
CA LYS A 350 -37.21 -5.00 0.62
C LYS A 350 -36.13 -4.16 1.32
N THR A 351 -35.67 -4.60 2.46
CA THR A 351 -34.73 -3.84 3.28
C THR A 351 -33.65 -4.79 3.79
N SER A 352 -32.41 -4.49 3.56
CA SER A 352 -31.30 -5.23 4.15
C SER A 352 -30.33 -4.29 4.86
N TYR A 353 -29.68 -4.79 5.90
CA TYR A 353 -28.76 -4.02 6.72
C TYR A 353 -27.50 -4.83 7.08
N TYR A 354 -26.40 -4.12 7.19
CA TYR A 354 -25.12 -4.61 7.70
C TYR A 354 -24.60 -3.60 8.71
N VAL A 355 -24.12 -4.08 9.85
CA VAL A 355 -23.46 -3.28 10.88
C VAL A 355 -22.26 -4.04 11.38
N SER A 356 -21.11 -3.39 11.46
CA SER A 356 -19.90 -3.96 12.07
C SER A 356 -19.21 -2.98 13.01
N ALA A 357 -18.49 -3.56 13.96
CA ALA A 357 -17.58 -2.87 14.85
C ALA A 357 -16.30 -3.69 14.97
N ASN A 358 -15.16 -3.03 14.78
CA ASN A 358 -13.86 -3.67 14.84
C ASN A 358 -12.94 -2.88 15.75
N TYR A 359 -12.20 -3.60 16.60
CA TYR A 359 -11.08 -3.10 17.38
C TYR A 359 -9.83 -3.86 17.00
N ALA A 360 -8.73 -3.17 16.75
CA ALA A 360 -7.43 -3.76 16.45
C ALA A 360 -6.34 -3.03 17.24
N GLN A 361 -5.39 -3.81 17.74
CA GLN A 361 -4.19 -3.31 18.40
C GLN A 361 -2.99 -4.07 17.86
N GLN A 362 -1.93 -3.36 17.59
CA GLN A 362 -0.64 -3.92 17.24
C GLN A 362 0.46 -3.12 17.91
N GLY A 363 1.30 -3.82 18.69
CA GLY A 363 2.54 -3.24 19.19
C GLY A 363 3.67 -3.41 18.18
N GLY A 364 4.49 -2.37 18.04
CA GLY A 364 5.72 -2.40 17.28
C GLY A 364 6.84 -3.11 18.05
N ARG A 365 7.97 -3.32 17.40
CA ARG A 365 9.14 -3.98 18.02
C ARG A 365 9.91 -3.10 18.99
N VAL A 366 9.72 -1.78 18.89
CA VAL A 366 10.40 -0.78 19.72
C VAL A 366 9.48 -0.38 20.88
N PRO A 367 9.98 -0.22 22.11
CA PRO A 367 9.18 0.27 23.23
C PRO A 367 8.48 1.59 22.91
N GLY A 368 7.18 1.69 23.25
CA GLY A 368 6.37 2.88 23.00
C GLY A 368 5.87 3.04 21.57
N ASN A 369 6.10 2.06 20.68
CA ASN A 369 5.48 2.06 19.36
C ASN A 369 4.24 1.15 19.38
N ASP A 370 3.07 1.75 19.43
CA ASP A 370 1.79 1.05 19.48
C ASP A 370 0.76 1.72 18.58
N THR A 371 -0.09 0.89 17.97
CA THR A 371 -1.25 1.38 17.21
C THR A 371 -2.52 0.76 17.74
N HIS A 372 -3.50 1.62 18.04
CA HIS A 372 -4.86 1.25 18.41
C HIS A 372 -5.81 1.76 17.35
N ARG A 373 -6.70 0.91 16.87
CA ARG A 373 -7.67 1.27 15.84
C ARG A 373 -9.06 0.76 16.19
N PHE A 374 -10.03 1.65 16.09
CA PHE A 374 -11.45 1.32 16.15
C PHE A 374 -12.10 1.73 14.84
N THR A 375 -12.92 0.83 14.25
CA THR A 375 -13.72 1.15 13.07
C THR A 375 -15.14 0.62 13.22
N ALA A 376 -16.09 1.37 12.68
CA ALA A 376 -17.49 0.98 12.61
C ALA A 376 -18.00 1.24 11.19
N THR A 377 -18.76 0.29 10.66
CA THR A 377 -19.39 0.38 9.34
C THR A 377 -20.86 0.04 9.45
N MET A 378 -21.70 0.81 8.78
CA MET A 378 -23.13 0.55 8.65
C MET A 378 -23.53 0.68 7.19
N SER A 379 -24.32 -0.26 6.69
CA SER A 379 -24.98 -0.12 5.40
C SER A 379 -26.44 -0.50 5.50
N LEU A 380 -27.27 0.20 4.75
CA LEU A 380 -28.71 0.00 4.65
C LEU A 380 -29.10 0.04 3.18
N ASP A 381 -29.72 -1.01 2.70
CA ASP A 381 -30.25 -1.07 1.34
C ASP A 381 -31.78 -1.14 1.42
N GLN A 382 -32.46 -0.28 0.68
CA GLN A 382 -33.90 -0.19 0.64
C GLN A 382 -34.38 -0.29 -0.80
N GLN A 383 -35.26 -1.23 -1.09
CA GLN A 383 -35.94 -1.31 -2.36
C GLN A 383 -37.04 -0.23 -2.46
N LEU A 384 -37.00 0.57 -3.52
CA LEU A 384 -37.97 1.63 -3.85
C LEU A 384 -38.98 1.10 -4.85
N GLY A 385 -40.02 0.48 -4.34
CA GLY A 385 -41.06 -0.11 -5.18
C GLY A 385 -40.53 -1.19 -6.13
N ARG A 386 -40.83 -1.08 -7.43
CA ARG A 386 -40.35 -1.98 -8.48
C ARG A 386 -39.23 -1.36 -9.35
N VAL A 387 -38.96 -0.11 -9.16
CA VAL A 387 -38.15 0.68 -10.10
C VAL A 387 -36.77 1.03 -9.58
N GLY A 388 -36.43 0.73 -8.32
CA GLY A 388 -35.10 1.11 -7.86
C GLY A 388 -34.72 0.66 -6.47
N TYR A 389 -33.51 1.03 -6.11
CA TYR A 389 -32.86 0.79 -4.82
C TYR A 389 -32.17 2.05 -4.32
N LEU A 390 -32.27 2.29 -3.04
CA LEU A 390 -31.50 3.27 -2.30
C LEU A 390 -30.54 2.51 -1.39
N SER A 391 -29.25 2.78 -1.49
CA SER A 391 -28.25 2.26 -0.56
C SER A 391 -27.62 3.43 0.19
N LEU A 392 -27.55 3.31 1.49
CA LEU A 392 -26.86 4.26 2.38
C LEU A 392 -25.73 3.52 3.08
N SER A 393 -24.57 4.11 3.13
CA SER A 393 -23.46 3.61 3.93
C SER A 393 -22.84 4.72 4.75
N ALA A 394 -22.42 4.36 5.97
CA ALA A 394 -21.69 5.21 6.86
C ALA A 394 -20.51 4.44 7.45
N ASN A 395 -19.38 5.09 7.57
CA ASN A 395 -18.20 4.53 8.22
C ASN A 395 -17.61 5.56 9.18
N ALA A 396 -17.05 5.06 10.27
CA ALA A 396 -16.33 5.84 11.25
C ALA A 396 -15.04 5.10 11.62
N GLY A 397 -13.96 5.84 11.82
CA GLY A 397 -12.67 5.30 12.22
C GLY A 397 -12.00 6.19 13.23
N TYR A 398 -11.32 5.58 14.18
CA TYR A 398 -10.40 6.20 15.09
C TYR A 398 -9.12 5.37 15.10
N SER A 399 -7.98 5.97 14.82
CA SER A 399 -6.68 5.33 14.92
C SER A 399 -5.74 6.22 15.70
N GLU A 400 -5.04 5.63 16.65
CA GLU A 400 -4.02 6.30 17.43
C GLU A 400 -2.74 5.50 17.28
N THR A 401 -1.66 6.19 16.93
CA THR A 401 -0.33 5.61 16.79
C THR A 401 0.65 6.42 17.62
N ASP A 402 1.28 5.76 18.57
CA ASP A 402 2.42 6.28 19.31
C ASP A 402 3.71 5.81 18.63
N THR A 403 4.61 6.75 18.36
CA THR A 403 5.89 6.45 17.72
C THR A 403 7.01 7.07 18.55
N PRO A 404 7.92 6.26 19.11
CA PRO A 404 9.13 6.78 19.71
C PRO A 404 9.97 7.36 18.58
N ASN A 405 9.96 8.67 18.48
CA ASN A 405 10.57 9.36 17.36
C ASN A 405 11.91 9.95 17.76
N GLY A 406 12.86 9.79 16.88
CA GLY A 406 14.09 10.54 16.92
C GLY A 406 14.81 10.35 15.62
N SER A 407 14.88 11.40 14.82
CA SER A 407 15.60 11.34 13.54
C SER A 407 17.07 10.90 13.69
N SER A 408 17.70 11.13 14.83
CA SER A 408 19.11 10.79 15.06
C SER A 408 19.32 9.75 16.16
N TYR A 409 18.27 9.45 16.94
CA TYR A 409 18.35 8.56 18.11
C TYR A 409 17.19 7.58 18.14
N SER A 410 16.74 7.15 16.96
CA SER A 410 15.75 6.08 16.88
C SER A 410 16.26 4.84 17.59
N PRO A 411 15.48 4.16 18.43
CA PRO A 411 15.91 2.90 19.04
C PRO A 411 16.43 1.90 18.04
N THR A 412 15.90 1.91 16.82
CA THR A 412 16.36 1.04 15.73
C THR A 412 17.72 1.40 15.16
N ASP A 413 18.12 2.67 15.24
CA ASP A 413 19.46 3.12 14.84
C ASP A 413 20.45 2.94 15.98
N LEU A 414 20.00 3.10 17.23
CA LEU A 414 20.82 2.93 18.44
C LEU A 414 21.40 1.52 18.56
N ILE A 415 20.68 0.48 18.10
CA ILE A 415 21.18 -0.90 18.08
C ILE A 415 22.56 -1.02 17.42
N TYR A 416 22.79 -0.20 16.40
CA TYR A 416 23.99 -0.23 15.57
C TYR A 416 25.05 0.79 16.00
N GLN A 417 24.72 1.70 16.93
CA GLN A 417 25.62 2.75 17.37
C GLN A 417 26.20 2.51 18.77
N LEU A 418 25.42 1.86 19.65
CA LEU A 418 25.83 1.58 21.01
C LEU A 418 26.89 0.49 21.08
N ASN A 419 27.92 0.70 21.92
CA ASN A 419 29.01 -0.25 22.05
C ASN A 419 28.64 -1.42 22.97
N PRO A 420 29.19 -2.62 22.74
CA PRO A 420 28.85 -3.82 23.52
C PRO A 420 29.33 -3.79 24.97
N TYR A 421 30.30 -2.93 25.30
CA TYR A 421 30.76 -2.70 26.68
C TYR A 421 29.96 -1.64 27.43
N GLU A 422 28.97 -1.01 26.80
CA GLU A 422 28.08 -0.04 27.43
C GLU A 422 26.88 -0.74 28.11
N THR A 423 26.36 -0.14 29.16
CA THR A 423 25.21 -0.66 29.91
C THR A 423 24.10 0.36 30.01
N LYS A 424 22.88 -0.08 30.33
CA LYS A 424 21.72 0.82 30.48
C LYS A 424 21.90 1.88 31.56
N THR A 425 22.65 1.59 32.58
CA THR A 425 22.87 2.51 33.74
C THR A 425 24.19 3.27 33.68
N GLY A 426 25.08 2.86 32.79
CA GLY A 426 26.40 3.47 32.63
C GLY A 426 26.40 4.68 31.68
N LYS A 427 27.53 5.39 31.67
CA LYS A 427 27.81 6.41 30.67
C LYS A 427 27.94 5.77 29.29
N LEU A 428 27.30 6.34 28.28
CA LEU A 428 27.39 5.94 26.90
C LEU A 428 28.51 6.69 26.19
N VAL A 429 29.60 6.01 25.90
CA VAL A 429 30.75 6.55 25.17
C VAL A 429 30.38 6.95 23.76
N SER A 430 29.46 6.21 23.14
CA SER A 430 28.94 6.46 21.78
C SER A 430 28.39 7.88 21.59
N PHE A 431 27.85 8.48 22.66
CA PHE A 431 27.12 9.76 22.60
C PHE A 431 27.67 10.83 23.52
N SER A 432 28.44 10.44 24.56
CA SER A 432 29.00 11.37 25.51
C SER A 432 30.23 12.10 24.92
N ASN A 433 30.45 13.30 25.36
CA ASN A 433 31.61 14.12 25.01
C ASN A 433 32.33 14.63 26.28
N GLU A 434 33.32 15.49 26.13
CA GLU A 434 34.08 16.05 27.26
C GLU A 434 33.24 16.89 28.23
N THR A 435 32.11 17.44 27.74
CA THR A 435 31.25 18.36 28.51
C THR A 435 29.93 17.75 28.95
N SER A 436 29.52 16.61 28.40
CA SER A 436 28.19 16.03 28.61
C SER A 436 28.22 14.51 28.66
N ASP A 437 27.78 13.95 29.77
CA ASP A 437 27.57 12.53 29.93
C ASP A 437 26.11 12.17 29.63
N TYR A 438 25.91 11.11 28.87
CA TYR A 438 24.59 10.60 28.51
C TYR A 438 24.45 9.14 28.93
N THR A 439 23.27 8.80 29.41
CA THR A 439 22.87 7.43 29.76
C THR A 439 21.86 6.91 28.76
N TYR A 440 21.59 5.61 28.79
CA TYR A 440 20.56 5.00 27.96
C TYR A 440 19.16 5.63 28.18
N ASN A 441 18.81 6.01 29.42
CA ASN A 441 17.57 6.67 29.71
C ASN A 441 17.47 8.06 29.04
N ASP A 442 18.58 8.78 28.92
CA ASP A 442 18.62 10.05 28.19
C ASP A 442 18.30 9.85 26.70
N LEU A 443 18.72 8.73 26.12
CA LEU A 443 18.40 8.38 24.74
C LEU A 443 16.93 8.00 24.53
N LEU A 444 16.35 7.21 25.41
CA LEU A 444 14.94 6.79 25.30
C LEU A 444 13.94 7.93 25.55
N SER A 445 14.30 8.91 26.35
CA SER A 445 13.40 10.02 26.67
C SER A 445 13.39 11.14 25.63
N GLN A 446 13.99 10.91 24.44
CA GLN A 446 14.24 11.98 23.47
C GLN A 446 12.97 12.55 22.84
N TYR A 447 12.00 11.69 22.55
CA TYR A 447 10.84 12.08 21.76
C TYR A 447 9.62 11.27 22.14
N ASN A 448 8.45 11.93 22.08
CA ASN A 448 7.16 11.27 22.06
C ASN A 448 6.36 11.88 20.91
N SER A 449 6.10 11.09 19.90
CA SER A 449 5.26 11.47 18.76
C SER A 449 3.99 10.64 18.78
N LYS A 450 2.87 11.34 18.72
CA LYS A 450 1.53 10.75 18.71
C LYS A 450 0.77 11.26 17.50
N SER A 451 0.24 10.36 16.71
CA SER A 451 -0.68 10.66 15.60
C SER A 451 -2.04 10.08 15.90
N THR A 452 -3.06 10.88 15.73
CA THR A 452 -4.46 10.47 15.91
C THR A 452 -5.25 10.79 14.65
N ASP A 453 -5.80 9.75 14.01
CA ASP A 453 -6.67 9.88 12.85
C ASP A 453 -8.12 9.65 13.25
N LYS A 454 -8.99 10.59 12.95
CA LYS A 454 -10.44 10.47 13.10
C LYS A 454 -11.09 10.62 11.76
N ARG A 455 -11.83 9.60 11.36
CA ARG A 455 -12.49 9.55 10.06
C ARG A 455 -13.99 9.41 10.21
N GLY A 456 -14.72 10.10 9.35
CA GLY A 456 -16.15 9.92 9.18
C GLY A 456 -16.53 10.01 7.71
N GLY A 457 -17.22 9.02 7.20
CA GLY A 457 -17.70 9.00 5.82
C GLY A 457 -19.16 8.62 5.75
N VAL A 458 -19.92 9.29 4.88
CA VAL A 458 -21.31 8.95 4.56
C VAL A 458 -21.45 8.97 3.06
N SER A 459 -22.07 7.94 2.49
CA SER A 459 -22.40 7.88 1.08
C SER A 459 -23.81 7.34 0.86
N GLY A 460 -24.47 7.86 -0.17
CA GLY A 460 -25.73 7.38 -0.65
C GLY A 460 -25.66 7.04 -2.12
N SER A 461 -26.22 5.90 -2.52
CA SER A 461 -26.40 5.55 -3.92
C SER A 461 -27.86 5.27 -4.23
N LEU A 462 -28.31 5.81 -5.33
CA LEU A 462 -29.65 5.60 -5.87
C LEU A 462 -29.52 4.93 -7.23
N ASN A 463 -30.11 3.75 -7.37
CA ASN A 463 -30.20 3.01 -8.62
C ASN A 463 -31.65 2.93 -9.04
N LEU A 464 -31.96 3.41 -10.23
CA LEU A 464 -33.33 3.42 -10.78
C LEU A 464 -33.33 2.74 -12.15
N GLU A 465 -34.33 1.92 -12.40
CA GLU A 465 -34.68 1.37 -13.71
C GLU A 465 -36.13 1.79 -14.09
N PRO A 466 -36.30 3.07 -14.50
CA PRO A 466 -37.62 3.62 -14.78
C PRO A 466 -38.29 2.95 -16.00
N LEU A 467 -37.49 2.48 -16.94
CA LEU A 467 -37.91 1.74 -18.13
C LEU A 467 -36.96 0.54 -18.31
N LYS A 468 -37.47 -0.53 -18.90
CA LYS A 468 -36.67 -1.74 -19.18
C LYS A 468 -35.43 -1.38 -20.00
N GLY A 469 -34.28 -1.64 -19.43
CA GLY A 469 -32.95 -1.39 -20.02
C GLY A 469 -32.46 0.05 -19.86
N LEU A 470 -33.24 1.00 -19.30
CA LEU A 470 -32.73 2.32 -18.90
C LEU A 470 -32.43 2.30 -17.43
N SER A 471 -31.17 2.45 -17.05
CA SER A 471 -30.74 2.63 -15.66
C SER A 471 -30.20 4.04 -15.41
N ILE A 472 -30.48 4.52 -14.22
CA ILE A 472 -29.96 5.79 -13.69
C ILE A 472 -29.30 5.45 -12.36
N ASP A 473 -27.98 5.64 -12.28
CA ASP A 473 -27.19 5.42 -11.09
C ASP A 473 -26.66 6.76 -10.60
N ALA A 474 -26.99 7.13 -9.38
CA ALA A 474 -26.45 8.33 -8.75
C ALA A 474 -25.78 7.95 -7.43
N VAL A 475 -24.54 8.39 -7.25
CA VAL A 475 -23.78 8.21 -6.01
C VAL A 475 -23.33 9.57 -5.54
N ALA A 476 -23.51 9.85 -4.26
CA ALA A 476 -22.94 11.05 -3.62
C ALA A 476 -22.42 10.68 -2.24
N GLY A 477 -21.29 11.27 -1.87
CA GLY A 477 -20.71 11.02 -0.57
C GLY A 477 -19.78 12.14 -0.11
N ILE A 478 -19.61 12.17 1.19
CA ILE A 478 -18.64 13.01 1.90
C ILE A 478 -17.76 12.12 2.77
N ASP A 479 -16.48 12.37 2.74
CA ASP A 479 -15.48 11.71 3.59
C ASP A 479 -14.62 12.78 4.23
N MET A 480 -14.50 12.74 5.55
CA MET A 480 -13.72 13.69 6.34
C MET A 480 -12.67 12.94 7.13
N LEU A 481 -11.42 13.36 6.98
CA LEU A 481 -10.29 12.90 7.77
C LEU A 481 -9.76 14.07 8.60
N LEU A 482 -9.69 13.87 9.90
CA LEU A 482 -9.01 14.75 10.84
C LEU A 482 -7.78 14.01 11.35
N ASN A 483 -6.60 14.47 10.97
CA ASN A 483 -5.33 14.00 11.49
C ASN A 483 -4.79 15.02 12.50
N GLU A 484 -4.49 14.57 13.71
CA GLU A 484 -3.90 15.36 14.77
C GLU A 484 -2.54 14.78 15.15
N GLY A 485 -1.46 15.52 14.85
CA GLY A 485 -0.09 15.18 15.20
C GLY A 485 0.38 15.93 16.44
N MET A 486 1.11 15.25 17.32
CA MET A 486 1.81 15.87 18.45
C MET A 486 3.22 15.29 18.54
N THR A 487 4.21 16.15 18.63
CA THR A 487 5.60 15.74 18.88
C THR A 487 6.17 16.53 20.02
N LEU A 488 6.56 15.84 21.09
CA LEU A 488 7.23 16.42 22.26
C LEU A 488 8.70 16.03 22.25
N VAL A 489 9.57 17.03 22.26
CA VAL A 489 11.02 16.91 22.49
C VAL A 489 11.31 17.51 23.87
N PRO A 490 11.64 16.71 24.88
CA PRO A 490 11.91 17.22 26.23
C PRO A 490 13.13 18.16 26.28
N SER A 491 13.14 19.10 27.20
CA SER A 491 14.31 19.98 27.45
C SER A 491 15.57 19.21 27.84
N THR A 492 15.41 18.03 28.41
CA THR A 492 16.48 17.11 28.80
C THR A 492 17.03 16.30 27.64
N SER A 493 16.40 16.35 26.47
CA SER A 493 16.84 15.58 25.31
C SER A 493 18.27 15.98 24.88
N ILE A 494 19.00 15.05 24.30
CA ILE A 494 20.37 15.29 23.79
C ILE A 494 20.37 16.41 22.75
N SER A 495 19.41 16.41 21.85
CA SER A 495 19.28 17.43 20.80
C SER A 495 19.07 18.84 21.39
N GLU A 496 18.25 18.96 22.42
CA GLU A 496 18.00 20.24 23.08
C GLU A 496 19.18 20.67 23.99
N ARG A 497 19.82 19.73 24.68
CA ARG A 497 21.01 19.99 25.48
C ARG A 497 22.20 20.48 24.63
N ASN A 498 22.34 19.94 23.42
CA ASN A 498 23.40 20.28 22.47
C ASN A 498 23.03 21.41 21.49
N SER A 499 21.83 21.99 21.58
CA SER A 499 21.35 23.02 20.64
C SER A 499 22.06 24.37 20.78
N GLY A 500 22.84 24.59 21.86
CA GLY A 500 23.49 25.87 22.14
C GLY A 500 22.55 26.97 22.62
N VAL A 501 21.27 26.66 22.91
CA VAL A 501 20.28 27.63 23.45
C VAL A 501 20.22 27.57 24.95
N ASP A 502 19.74 28.67 25.57
CA ASP A 502 19.56 28.79 27.00
C ASP A 502 18.64 27.69 27.53
N GLU A 503 18.88 27.22 28.74
CA GLU A 503 18.13 26.13 29.36
C GLU A 503 16.63 26.41 29.43
N ALA A 504 16.25 27.67 29.65
CA ALA A 504 14.85 28.09 29.68
C ALA A 504 14.13 28.02 28.35
N GLU A 505 14.86 27.95 27.21
CA GLU A 505 14.34 27.86 25.86
C GLU A 505 14.36 26.44 25.33
N ARG A 506 14.95 25.50 26.04
CA ARG A 506 15.03 24.09 25.66
C ARG A 506 13.69 23.39 25.78
N GLY A 507 13.52 22.38 24.97
CA GLY A 507 12.27 21.63 24.81
C GLY A 507 11.37 22.20 23.74
N LYS A 508 10.77 21.33 22.98
CA LYS A 508 9.94 21.65 21.82
C LYS A 508 8.65 20.85 21.86
N LEU A 509 7.52 21.52 21.71
CA LEU A 509 6.22 20.91 21.50
C LEU A 509 5.68 21.35 20.15
N SER A 510 5.51 20.41 19.23
CA SER A 510 4.85 20.63 17.95
C SER A 510 3.47 19.99 17.96
N LYS A 511 2.48 20.72 17.51
CA LYS A 511 1.13 20.23 17.26
C LYS A 511 0.72 20.57 15.85
N GLU A 512 0.14 19.58 15.17
CA GLU A 512 -0.37 19.71 13.83
C GLU A 512 -1.81 19.22 13.77
N LYS A 513 -2.63 19.90 13.01
CA LYS A 513 -4.01 19.52 12.75
C LYS A 513 -4.31 19.68 11.27
N ASN A 514 -4.56 18.55 10.63
CA ASN A 514 -4.94 18.48 9.23
C ASN A 514 -6.41 18.05 9.13
N VAL A 515 -7.23 18.84 8.46
CA VAL A 515 -8.61 18.49 8.15
C VAL A 515 -8.74 18.36 6.64
N THR A 516 -9.02 17.19 6.14
CA THR A 516 -9.27 16.95 4.73
C THR A 516 -10.72 16.52 4.54
N THR A 517 -11.47 17.29 3.76
CA THR A 517 -12.85 16.94 3.40
C THR A 517 -12.93 16.66 1.91
N ASN A 518 -13.36 15.46 1.56
CA ASN A 518 -13.58 15.02 0.20
C ASN A 518 -15.08 14.91 -0.06
N VAL A 519 -15.57 15.59 -1.10
CA VAL A 519 -16.94 15.47 -1.58
C VAL A 519 -16.89 14.87 -2.96
N SER A 520 -17.65 13.80 -3.18
CA SER A 520 -17.74 13.16 -4.48
C SER A 520 -19.20 12.98 -4.88
N SER A 521 -19.51 13.16 -6.14
CA SER A 521 -20.78 12.76 -6.73
C SER A 521 -20.56 12.22 -8.14
N ASN A 522 -21.32 11.20 -8.49
CA ASN A 522 -21.34 10.62 -9.82
C ASN A 522 -22.78 10.33 -10.21
N VAL A 523 -23.16 10.74 -11.41
CA VAL A 523 -24.47 10.38 -12.01
C VAL A 523 -24.19 9.71 -13.32
N ARG A 524 -24.76 8.53 -13.52
CA ARG A 524 -24.65 7.74 -14.74
C ARG A 524 -26.03 7.39 -15.24
N ILE A 525 -26.23 7.53 -16.54
CA ILE A 525 -27.43 7.12 -17.25
C ILE A 525 -27.00 6.13 -18.32
N THR A 526 -27.55 4.93 -18.28
CA THR A 526 -27.18 3.85 -19.19
C THR A 526 -28.42 3.25 -19.81
N TYR A 527 -28.41 3.07 -21.13
CA TYR A 527 -29.46 2.34 -21.85
C TYR A 527 -28.87 1.07 -22.46
N ASN A 528 -29.42 -0.06 -22.10
CA ASN A 528 -29.06 -1.37 -22.63
C ASN A 528 -30.22 -2.00 -23.38
N LYS A 529 -29.94 -2.57 -24.53
CA LYS A 529 -30.95 -3.29 -25.31
C LYS A 529 -30.34 -4.46 -26.05
N ILE A 530 -31.00 -5.60 -25.90
CA ILE A 530 -30.66 -6.81 -26.66
C ILE A 530 -31.57 -6.91 -27.86
N PHE A 531 -31.01 -7.02 -29.08
CA PHE A 531 -31.72 -7.21 -30.34
C PHE A 531 -31.47 -8.62 -30.87
N ALA A 532 -32.52 -9.25 -31.43
CA ALA A 532 -32.42 -10.56 -32.04
C ALA A 532 -31.67 -11.63 -31.21
N GLU A 533 -31.74 -11.52 -29.87
CA GLU A 533 -31.12 -12.42 -28.90
C GLU A 533 -29.58 -12.51 -28.98
N LYS A 534 -28.96 -11.80 -29.90
CA LYS A 534 -27.50 -11.88 -30.19
C LYS A 534 -26.76 -10.56 -30.11
N HIS A 535 -27.47 -9.44 -30.30
CA HIS A 535 -26.84 -8.12 -30.34
C HIS A 535 -27.17 -7.41 -29.03
N ASP A 536 -26.22 -7.36 -28.14
CA ASP A 536 -26.31 -6.61 -26.88
C ASP A 536 -25.62 -5.26 -27.05
N PHE A 537 -26.41 -4.19 -27.01
CA PHE A 537 -25.93 -2.81 -27.16
C PHE A 537 -26.17 -2.00 -25.90
N THR A 538 -25.12 -1.35 -25.42
CA THR A 538 -25.16 -0.46 -24.26
C THR A 538 -24.62 0.91 -24.66
N ILE A 539 -25.33 1.96 -24.32
CA ILE A 539 -24.85 3.33 -24.44
C ILE A 539 -25.14 4.07 -23.13
N GLY A 540 -24.21 4.90 -22.69
CA GLY A 540 -24.39 5.64 -21.45
C GLY A 540 -23.64 6.96 -21.44
N GLY A 541 -24.09 7.85 -20.55
CA GLY A 541 -23.39 9.09 -20.21
C GLY A 541 -23.14 9.13 -18.71
N ASN A 542 -22.01 9.69 -18.30
CA ASN A 542 -21.71 9.93 -16.90
C ASN A 542 -21.26 11.36 -16.66
N MET A 543 -21.56 11.87 -15.49
CA MET A 543 -21.06 13.14 -14.97
C MET A 543 -20.58 12.93 -13.55
N ASP A 544 -19.37 13.36 -13.26
CA ASP A 544 -18.78 13.27 -11.92
C ASP A 544 -18.22 14.60 -11.47
N TYR A 545 -18.32 14.83 -10.18
CA TYR A 545 -17.77 15.98 -9.49
C TYR A 545 -17.00 15.53 -8.25
N TYR A 546 -15.77 16.03 -8.11
CA TYR A 546 -14.92 15.79 -6.95
C TYR A 546 -14.44 17.13 -6.41
N MET A 547 -14.42 17.27 -5.10
CA MET A 547 -13.88 18.43 -4.41
C MET A 547 -13.10 17.95 -3.19
N THR A 548 -11.89 18.47 -3.03
CA THR A 548 -11.06 18.28 -1.83
C THR A 548 -10.86 19.67 -1.20
N ASP A 549 -11.14 19.79 0.07
CA ASP A 549 -10.88 20.97 0.91
C ASP A 549 -9.93 20.51 2.02
N ALA A 550 -8.68 20.95 1.97
CA ALA A 550 -7.63 20.62 2.94
C ALA A 550 -7.28 21.88 3.72
N ASP A 551 -7.31 21.79 5.04
CA ASP A 551 -7.00 22.86 5.98
C ASP A 551 -5.96 22.33 6.98
N ASN A 552 -4.79 22.95 7.00
CA ASN A 552 -3.68 22.59 7.89
C ASN A 552 -3.35 23.75 8.83
N VAL A 553 -3.15 23.41 10.09
CA VAL A 553 -2.61 24.31 11.10
C VAL A 553 -1.51 23.59 11.86
N SER A 554 -0.33 24.18 11.93
CA SER A 554 0.80 23.68 12.72
C SER A 554 1.29 24.75 13.68
N ILE A 555 1.61 24.34 14.90
CA ILE A 555 2.11 25.22 15.94
C ILE A 555 3.30 24.52 16.60
N THR A 556 4.42 25.22 16.69
CA THR A 556 5.60 24.77 17.43
C THR A 556 5.94 25.79 18.50
N GLY A 557 5.98 25.35 19.76
CA GLY A 557 6.42 26.14 20.90
C GLY A 557 7.70 25.57 21.49
N TYR A 558 8.45 26.42 22.17
CA TYR A 558 9.73 26.09 22.81
C TYR A 558 9.70 26.40 24.33
N GLY A 559 10.74 26.02 25.04
CA GLY A 559 10.82 26.21 26.50
C GLY A 559 9.89 25.24 27.26
N VAL A 560 9.68 24.05 26.74
CA VAL A 560 8.81 23.02 27.34
C VAL A 560 9.59 22.25 28.40
N GLY A 561 9.39 22.61 29.68
CA GLY A 561 10.02 21.91 30.80
C GLY A 561 9.47 20.50 31.01
N THR A 562 10.26 19.64 31.66
CA THR A 562 9.89 18.23 31.95
C THR A 562 8.66 18.09 32.87
N GLN A 563 8.30 19.13 33.61
CA GLN A 563 7.16 19.15 34.52
C GLN A 563 5.87 19.69 33.86
N MET A 564 5.95 20.17 32.63
CA MET A 564 4.79 20.77 31.93
C MET A 564 3.93 19.71 31.27
N SER A 565 2.62 19.91 31.33
CA SER A 565 1.69 19.14 30.56
C SER A 565 1.99 19.26 29.06
N PRO A 566 2.09 18.14 28.28
CA PRO A 566 2.27 18.21 26.86
C PRO A 566 1.12 18.89 26.11
N SER A 567 0.06 19.28 26.79
CA SER A 567 -1.03 20.08 26.21
C SER A 567 -0.76 21.59 26.17
N ALA A 568 0.23 22.08 26.93
CA ALA A 568 0.54 23.50 26.99
C ALA A 568 1.66 23.87 26.01
N ILE A 569 1.40 24.84 25.13
CA ILE A 569 2.43 25.51 24.34
C ILE A 569 2.77 26.81 25.06
N ASN A 570 3.99 26.89 25.53
CA ASN A 570 4.47 28.07 26.20
C ASN A 570 4.96 29.09 25.17
N GLN A 571 4.67 30.39 25.44
CA GLN A 571 5.26 31.49 24.69
C GLN A 571 6.56 31.89 25.42
N SER A 572 7.70 31.57 24.87
CA SER A 572 8.93 32.22 25.28
C SER A 572 8.87 33.69 24.87
N ILE A 573 8.72 34.58 25.85
CA ILE A 573 8.55 36.03 25.62
C ILE A 573 9.91 36.73 25.47
N SER A 574 10.98 36.07 25.92
CA SER A 574 12.32 36.70 26.02
C SER A 574 13.42 35.75 25.55
N GLY A 575 13.49 35.41 24.29
CA GLY A 575 14.54 34.53 23.85
C GLY A 575 14.74 34.51 22.34
N ASN A 576 15.71 33.75 21.86
CA ASN A 576 16.05 33.61 20.47
C ASN A 576 15.10 32.66 19.74
N ARG A 577 14.38 31.75 20.46
CA ARG A 577 13.40 30.83 19.92
C ARG A 577 11.97 31.34 20.05
N LYS A 578 11.42 31.85 18.97
CA LYS A 578 10.01 32.28 18.93
C LYS A 578 9.11 31.13 18.50
N PRO A 579 7.87 31.04 19.02
CA PRO A 579 6.89 30.08 18.51
C PRO A 579 6.69 30.22 17.01
N VAL A 580 6.57 29.11 16.32
CA VAL A 580 6.31 29.08 14.89
C VAL A 580 4.88 28.61 14.66
N VAL A 581 4.11 29.42 13.93
CA VAL A 581 2.75 29.07 13.52
C VAL A 581 2.71 29.02 12.01
N GLY A 582 2.27 27.89 11.48
CA GLY A 582 2.05 27.68 10.06
C GLY A 582 0.58 27.35 9.80
N SER A 583 0.03 27.83 8.72
CA SER A 583 -1.28 27.36 8.25
C SER A 583 -1.35 27.49 6.74
N TYR A 584 -2.03 26.54 6.11
CA TYR A 584 -2.40 26.67 4.70
C TYR A 584 -3.78 26.07 4.48
N LYS A 585 -4.46 26.58 3.47
CA LYS A 585 -5.73 26.04 3.01
C LYS A 585 -5.71 25.88 1.50
N GLU A 586 -6.03 24.68 1.04
CA GLU A 586 -6.13 24.38 -0.37
C GLU A 586 -7.48 23.78 -0.69
N LYS A 587 -8.13 24.29 -1.75
CA LYS A 587 -9.37 23.76 -2.24
C LYS A 587 -9.27 23.48 -3.71
N THR A 588 -9.45 22.23 -4.08
CA THR A 588 -9.42 21.77 -5.46
C THR A 588 -10.76 21.17 -5.87
N ALA A 589 -11.12 21.33 -7.14
CA ALA A 589 -12.33 20.76 -7.69
C ALA A 589 -12.08 20.19 -9.08
N GLN A 590 -12.81 19.16 -9.42
CA GLN A 590 -12.78 18.49 -10.73
C GLN A 590 -14.21 18.20 -11.18
N LEU A 591 -14.46 18.37 -12.46
CA LEU A 591 -15.73 18.05 -13.11
C LEU A 591 -15.43 17.20 -14.35
N GLY A 592 -16.06 16.03 -14.44
CA GLY A 592 -15.94 15.12 -15.58
C GLY A 592 -17.27 14.91 -16.26
N VAL A 593 -17.25 14.83 -17.60
CA VAL A 593 -18.41 14.42 -18.41
C VAL A 593 -17.94 13.38 -19.41
N GLY A 594 -18.63 12.24 -19.46
CA GLY A 594 -18.21 11.12 -20.27
C GLY A 594 -19.35 10.43 -21.02
N LEU A 595 -18.96 9.70 -22.07
CA LEU A 595 -19.81 8.82 -22.86
C LEU A 595 -19.21 7.41 -22.88
N VAL A 596 -20.06 6.42 -22.84
CA VAL A 596 -19.71 5.01 -22.86
C VAL A 596 -20.53 4.30 -23.90
N MET A 597 -19.89 3.42 -24.66
CA MET A 597 -20.55 2.54 -25.62
C MET A 597 -20.02 1.11 -25.46
N GLY A 598 -20.91 0.17 -25.35
CA GLY A 598 -20.62 -1.25 -25.32
C GLY A 598 -21.43 -1.97 -26.38
N TYR A 599 -20.82 -2.94 -27.04
CA TYR A 599 -21.49 -3.84 -27.97
C TYR A 599 -20.97 -5.25 -27.83
N SER A 600 -21.85 -6.20 -27.64
CA SER A 600 -21.52 -7.62 -27.63
C SER A 600 -22.35 -8.37 -28.68
N PHE A 601 -21.68 -9.15 -29.51
CA PHE A 601 -22.32 -9.99 -30.50
C PHE A 601 -22.21 -11.46 -30.10
N ASP A 602 -23.36 -12.09 -29.84
CA ASP A 602 -23.51 -13.51 -29.51
C ASP A 602 -22.60 -13.96 -28.36
N ASN A 603 -22.28 -13.05 -27.40
CA ASN A 603 -21.28 -13.23 -26.34
C ASN A 603 -19.89 -13.72 -26.86
N THR A 604 -19.60 -13.51 -28.13
CA THR A 604 -18.40 -13.97 -28.82
C THR A 604 -17.45 -12.81 -29.10
N TYR A 605 -17.99 -11.68 -29.58
CA TYR A 605 -17.23 -10.48 -29.88
C TYR A 605 -17.73 -9.32 -29.04
N ASP A 606 -16.83 -8.67 -28.35
CA ASP A 606 -17.13 -7.53 -27.48
C ASP A 606 -16.36 -6.31 -27.95
N LEU A 607 -17.04 -5.18 -28.04
CA LEU A 607 -16.46 -3.86 -28.29
C LEU A 607 -16.86 -2.94 -27.13
N PHE A 608 -15.89 -2.26 -26.57
CA PHE A 608 -16.12 -1.20 -25.58
C PHE A 608 -15.40 0.06 -26.00
N ALA A 609 -16.06 1.20 -25.95
CA ALA A 609 -15.45 2.51 -26.22
C ALA A 609 -15.92 3.52 -25.16
N THR A 610 -15.02 4.36 -24.72
CA THR A 610 -15.33 5.45 -23.81
C THR A 610 -14.58 6.72 -24.17
N TYR A 611 -15.25 7.85 -23.97
CA TYR A 611 -14.69 9.19 -24.08
C TYR A 611 -15.09 10.00 -22.86
N LYS A 612 -14.15 10.66 -22.23
CA LYS A 612 -14.39 11.49 -21.05
C LYS A 612 -13.60 12.79 -21.16
N ALA A 613 -14.21 13.91 -20.85
CA ALA A 613 -13.57 15.21 -20.71
C ALA A 613 -13.63 15.63 -19.23
N ASP A 614 -12.46 15.85 -18.65
CA ASP A 614 -12.30 16.27 -17.25
C ASP A 614 -11.70 17.68 -17.18
N ALA A 615 -12.33 18.54 -16.40
CA ALA A 615 -11.81 19.86 -16.03
C ALA A 615 -11.27 19.83 -14.61
N SER A 616 -10.11 20.45 -14.37
CA SER A 616 -9.52 20.59 -13.04
C SER A 616 -9.22 22.03 -12.70
N SER A 617 -9.56 22.45 -11.46
CA SER A 617 -9.26 23.79 -10.96
C SER A 617 -7.77 24.05 -10.73
N ILE A 618 -6.96 22.99 -10.69
CA ILE A 618 -5.49 23.08 -10.51
C ILE A 618 -4.83 23.69 -11.74
N LEU A 619 -5.37 23.41 -12.93
CA LEU A 619 -4.77 23.85 -14.19
C LEU A 619 -5.21 25.27 -14.59
N PRO A 620 -4.36 25.99 -15.34
CA PRO A 620 -4.72 27.27 -15.93
C PRO A 620 -5.99 27.16 -16.78
N GLU A 621 -6.73 28.24 -16.91
CA GLU A 621 -8.04 28.24 -17.59
C GLU A 621 -7.95 27.70 -19.04
N SER A 622 -6.90 28.04 -19.78
CA SER A 622 -6.66 27.59 -21.15
C SER A 622 -6.33 26.10 -21.28
N LYS A 623 -5.91 25.42 -20.18
CA LYS A 623 -5.48 24.01 -20.15
C LYS A 623 -6.34 23.14 -19.23
N ARG A 624 -7.44 23.70 -18.71
CA ARG A 624 -8.27 23.09 -17.68
C ARG A 624 -8.94 21.79 -18.12
N TRP A 625 -9.39 21.72 -19.40
CA TRP A 625 -10.06 20.56 -19.95
C TRP A 625 -9.09 19.56 -20.56
N ASN A 626 -9.21 18.29 -20.13
CA ASN A 626 -8.36 17.19 -20.57
C ASN A 626 -9.23 16.03 -20.99
N ALA A 627 -8.94 15.45 -22.16
CA ALA A 627 -9.67 14.32 -22.69
C ALA A 627 -8.99 12.99 -22.32
N ALA A 628 -9.80 12.02 -21.90
CA ALA A 628 -9.46 10.62 -21.76
C ALA A 628 -10.34 9.80 -22.69
N TRP A 629 -9.78 8.79 -23.37
CA TRP A 629 -10.56 7.88 -24.19
C TRP A 629 -9.91 6.51 -24.25
N ALA A 630 -10.73 5.48 -24.43
CA ALA A 630 -10.24 4.13 -24.58
C ALA A 630 -11.16 3.29 -25.46
N ILE A 631 -10.57 2.33 -26.19
CA ILE A 631 -11.26 1.31 -26.97
C ILE A 631 -10.73 -0.06 -26.55
N GLY A 632 -11.64 -0.99 -26.30
CA GLY A 632 -11.36 -2.38 -25.97
C GLY A 632 -12.11 -3.35 -26.86
N LEU A 633 -11.44 -4.42 -27.23
CA LEU A 633 -11.96 -5.53 -28.02
C LEU A 633 -11.82 -6.80 -27.19
N GLY A 634 -12.88 -7.61 -27.17
CA GLY A 634 -12.92 -8.94 -26.58
C GLY A 634 -13.32 -9.98 -27.65
N TRP A 635 -12.65 -11.11 -27.61
CA TRP A 635 -12.99 -12.25 -28.46
C TRP A 635 -13.02 -13.52 -27.62
N THR A 636 -14.22 -14.04 -27.35
CA THR A 636 -14.46 -15.27 -26.61
C THR A 636 -14.50 -16.46 -27.58
N ILE A 637 -13.32 -16.96 -27.91
CA ILE A 637 -13.11 -18.00 -28.92
C ILE A 637 -13.80 -19.32 -28.48
N SER A 638 -13.88 -19.58 -27.19
CA SER A 638 -14.54 -20.77 -26.64
C SER A 638 -16.05 -20.84 -26.88
N GLN A 639 -16.69 -19.74 -27.36
CA GLN A 639 -18.13 -19.78 -27.75
C GLN A 639 -18.40 -20.47 -29.10
N TYR A 640 -17.37 -20.70 -29.93
CA TYR A 640 -17.56 -21.38 -31.18
C TYR A 640 -17.98 -22.84 -30.97
N PRO A 641 -18.88 -23.39 -31.85
CA PRO A 641 -19.43 -24.73 -31.67
C PRO A 641 -18.37 -25.85 -31.53
N PHE A 642 -17.20 -25.69 -32.17
CA PHE A 642 -16.13 -26.69 -32.08
C PHE A 642 -15.34 -26.68 -30.77
N LEU A 643 -15.47 -25.62 -29.95
CA LEU A 643 -14.87 -25.47 -28.62
C LEU A 643 -15.90 -25.48 -27.49
N LYS A 644 -17.18 -25.22 -27.76
CA LYS A 644 -18.20 -24.94 -26.73
C LYS A 644 -18.34 -26.04 -25.67
N ASP A 645 -18.12 -27.30 -26.04
CA ASP A 645 -18.19 -28.46 -25.15
C ASP A 645 -16.88 -29.26 -25.13
N ASN A 646 -15.77 -28.58 -25.47
CA ASN A 646 -14.47 -29.22 -25.51
C ASN A 646 -13.94 -29.49 -24.09
N ASN A 647 -13.56 -30.76 -23.85
CA ASN A 647 -13.04 -31.16 -22.53
C ASN A 647 -11.60 -30.74 -22.29
N VAL A 648 -10.85 -30.34 -23.33
CA VAL A 648 -9.46 -29.86 -23.21
C VAL A 648 -9.41 -28.37 -23.02
N ILE A 649 -10.09 -27.60 -23.87
CA ILE A 649 -10.14 -26.11 -23.80
C ILE A 649 -11.55 -25.73 -23.40
N SER A 650 -11.74 -25.40 -22.10
CA SER A 650 -13.03 -24.99 -21.55
C SER A 650 -13.28 -23.49 -21.64
N ARG A 651 -12.23 -22.69 -21.71
CA ARG A 651 -12.29 -21.24 -21.91
C ARG A 651 -11.08 -20.80 -22.74
N LEU A 652 -11.35 -19.96 -23.73
CA LEU A 652 -10.31 -19.29 -24.52
C LEU A 652 -10.82 -17.89 -24.87
N ASN A 653 -10.19 -16.88 -24.28
CA ASN A 653 -10.58 -15.49 -24.44
C ASN A 653 -9.35 -14.64 -24.77
N LEU A 654 -9.44 -13.85 -25.82
CA LEU A 654 -8.42 -12.88 -26.24
C LEU A 654 -9.01 -11.46 -26.10
N LYS A 655 -8.25 -10.56 -25.50
CA LYS A 655 -8.63 -9.15 -25.33
C LYS A 655 -7.52 -8.26 -25.84
N ALA A 656 -7.90 -7.09 -26.37
CA ALA A 656 -6.96 -6.05 -26.74
C ALA A 656 -7.55 -4.69 -26.37
N SER A 657 -6.76 -3.81 -25.79
CA SER A 657 -7.21 -2.47 -25.45
C SER A 657 -6.15 -1.41 -25.77
N TYR A 658 -6.63 -0.23 -26.12
CA TYR A 658 -5.83 0.96 -26.33
C TYR A 658 -6.56 2.20 -25.83
N GLY A 659 -5.85 3.10 -25.17
CA GLY A 659 -6.44 4.36 -24.75
C GLY A 659 -5.41 5.36 -24.25
N ARG A 660 -5.89 6.58 -24.05
CA ARG A 660 -5.10 7.72 -23.56
C ARG A 660 -5.82 8.39 -22.40
N MET A 661 -5.09 8.63 -21.32
CA MET A 661 -5.61 9.25 -20.10
C MET A 661 -4.69 10.38 -19.66
N ALA A 662 -5.29 11.42 -19.09
CA ALA A 662 -4.53 12.49 -18.45
C ALA A 662 -4.18 12.12 -17.00
N ASN A 663 -3.11 12.67 -16.43
CA ASN A 663 -2.68 12.50 -15.05
C ASN A 663 -2.34 13.84 -14.40
N LEU A 664 -2.99 14.13 -13.27
CA LEU A 664 -2.72 15.30 -12.42
C LEU A 664 -2.47 14.92 -10.95
N ALA A 665 -2.37 13.62 -10.62
CA ALA A 665 -2.13 13.20 -9.26
C ALA A 665 -0.85 13.83 -8.69
N GLY A 666 -0.89 14.36 -7.47
CA GLY A 666 0.24 15.01 -6.82
C GLY A 666 0.66 16.37 -7.39
N VAL A 667 -0.14 16.99 -8.28
CA VAL A 667 0.08 18.39 -8.72
C VAL A 667 -0.65 19.32 -7.76
N SER A 668 0.08 20.28 -7.18
CA SER A 668 -0.48 21.34 -6.33
C SER A 668 -0.92 22.54 -7.18
N ALA A 669 -1.93 23.26 -6.71
CA ALA A 669 -2.36 24.53 -7.30
C ALA A 669 -1.23 25.58 -7.30
N SER A 670 -0.31 25.51 -6.35
CA SER A 670 0.87 26.40 -6.30
C SER A 670 1.81 26.25 -7.48
N SER A 671 1.73 25.14 -8.23
CA SER A 671 2.54 24.95 -9.45
C SER A 671 2.09 25.86 -10.62
N THR A 672 0.84 26.32 -10.59
CA THR A 672 0.23 27.15 -11.65
C THR A 672 -0.10 28.58 -11.19
N ILE A 673 -0.16 28.79 -9.87
CA ILE A 673 -0.47 30.08 -9.23
C ILE A 673 0.69 30.45 -8.31
N GLY A 674 1.20 31.68 -8.43
CA GLY A 674 2.26 32.15 -7.55
C GLY A 674 1.83 32.17 -6.10
N THR A 675 2.58 31.48 -5.25
CA THR A 675 2.40 31.47 -3.79
C THR A 675 3.48 32.30 -3.13
N PHE A 676 3.06 33.12 -2.16
CA PHE A 676 3.92 34.05 -1.45
C PHE A 676 3.93 33.72 0.04
N SER A 677 5.08 33.94 0.67
CA SER A 677 5.26 33.87 2.10
C SER A 677 5.86 35.16 2.62
N TYR A 678 5.54 35.50 3.85
CA TYR A 678 6.27 36.56 4.55
C TYR A 678 7.65 36.03 4.97
N SER A 679 8.71 36.71 4.49
CA SER A 679 10.07 36.45 4.97
C SER A 679 10.21 36.76 6.45
N THR A 680 11.22 36.19 7.08
CA THR A 680 11.69 36.64 8.41
C THR A 680 12.36 37.99 8.35
N ASP A 681 12.75 38.48 7.17
CA ASP A 681 13.44 39.72 6.94
C ASP A 681 12.47 40.90 6.85
N TYR A 682 12.99 42.05 7.18
CA TYR A 682 12.24 43.32 7.16
C TYR A 682 12.93 44.32 6.26
N TYR A 683 12.14 45.08 5.52
CA TYR A 683 12.56 46.32 4.89
C TYR A 683 11.94 47.49 5.64
N GLY A 684 12.76 48.15 6.46
CA GLY A 684 12.26 49.08 7.47
C GLY A 684 11.36 48.37 8.50
N ASN A 685 10.11 48.79 8.63
CA ASN A 685 9.12 48.18 9.53
C ASN A 685 8.17 47.19 8.81
N ALA A 686 8.34 46.97 7.50
CA ALA A 686 7.49 46.07 6.75
C ALA A 686 8.17 44.72 6.56
N ARG A 687 7.44 43.62 6.78
CA ARG A 687 7.89 42.26 6.41
C ARG A 687 7.95 42.15 4.89
N LEU A 688 9.00 41.57 4.40
CA LEU A 688 9.13 41.26 2.97
C LEU A 688 8.18 40.14 2.59
N LEU A 689 7.54 40.29 1.44
CA LEU A 689 6.76 39.27 0.80
C LEU A 689 7.65 38.59 -0.25
N GLN A 690 7.85 37.30 -0.09
CA GLN A 690 8.73 36.48 -0.96
C GLN A 690 7.91 35.49 -1.74
N LEU A 691 8.13 35.40 -3.06
CA LEU A 691 7.61 34.31 -3.88
C LEU A 691 8.32 33.02 -3.50
N LEU A 692 7.54 31.94 -3.22
CA LEU A 692 8.11 30.66 -2.72
C LEU A 692 8.70 29.79 -3.83
N ALA A 693 8.10 29.82 -5.03
CA ALA A 693 8.55 29.02 -6.16
C ALA A 693 8.12 29.70 -7.47
N LEU A 694 8.85 29.47 -8.54
CA LEU A 694 8.40 29.84 -9.88
C LEU A 694 7.19 29.00 -10.26
N TYR A 695 6.13 29.65 -10.67
CA TYR A 695 4.92 29.01 -11.17
C TYR A 695 4.87 29.02 -12.69
N ASN A 696 4.17 28.04 -13.28
CA ASN A 696 4.07 27.90 -14.73
C ASN A 696 2.61 28.00 -15.18
N THR A 697 2.29 29.08 -15.86
CA THR A 697 0.94 29.36 -16.41
C THR A 697 0.59 28.54 -17.66
N ASP A 698 1.56 27.83 -18.24
CA ASP A 698 1.37 26.95 -19.40
C ASP A 698 1.34 25.47 -19.04
N LEU A 699 1.34 25.17 -17.73
CA LEU A 699 1.33 23.79 -17.23
C LEU A 699 0.08 23.04 -17.70
N LYS A 700 0.27 21.82 -18.18
CA LYS A 700 -0.80 20.91 -18.60
C LYS A 700 -0.69 19.56 -17.89
N ALA A 701 -1.76 18.76 -17.96
CA ALA A 701 -1.74 17.41 -17.44
C ALA A 701 -0.78 16.52 -18.25
N GLU A 702 -0.08 15.62 -17.57
CA GLU A 702 0.64 14.53 -18.20
C GLU A 702 -0.32 13.64 -18.99
N GLN A 703 0.13 13.00 -20.07
CA GLN A 703 -0.70 12.19 -20.95
C GLN A 703 -0.14 10.77 -21.02
N THR A 704 -0.88 9.80 -20.53
CA THR A 704 -0.50 8.38 -20.52
C THR A 704 -1.29 7.62 -21.58
N ALA A 705 -0.61 7.09 -22.59
CA ALA A 705 -1.15 6.14 -23.56
C ALA A 705 -0.86 4.70 -23.07
N SER A 706 -1.86 3.83 -23.08
CA SER A 706 -1.74 2.41 -22.70
C SER A 706 -2.21 1.49 -23.82
N THR A 707 -1.44 0.46 -24.10
CA THR A 707 -1.77 -0.65 -25.00
C THR A 707 -1.69 -1.93 -24.20
N ASP A 708 -2.70 -2.77 -24.27
CA ASP A 708 -2.78 -4.04 -23.55
C ASP A 708 -3.31 -5.16 -24.46
N ILE A 709 -2.71 -6.35 -24.34
CA ILE A 709 -3.19 -7.59 -24.99
C ILE A 709 -3.21 -8.69 -23.93
N SER A 710 -4.38 -9.28 -23.71
CA SER A 710 -4.59 -10.34 -22.71
C SER A 710 -5.11 -11.60 -23.33
N LEU A 711 -4.58 -12.74 -22.91
CA LEU A 711 -5.04 -14.08 -23.24
C LEU A 711 -5.42 -14.83 -21.96
N SER A 712 -6.63 -15.36 -21.90
CA SER A 712 -7.11 -16.25 -20.82
C SER A 712 -7.44 -17.61 -21.40
N VAL A 713 -6.84 -18.67 -20.85
CA VAL A 713 -7.05 -20.07 -21.28
C VAL A 713 -7.37 -20.91 -20.05
N GLU A 714 -8.42 -21.72 -20.14
CA GLU A 714 -8.70 -22.77 -19.15
C GLU A 714 -8.62 -24.13 -19.83
N LEU A 715 -7.72 -24.98 -19.32
CA LEU A 715 -7.46 -26.31 -19.84
C LEU A 715 -7.94 -27.38 -18.86
N PHE A 716 -8.59 -28.44 -19.42
CA PHE A 716 -9.08 -29.59 -18.65
C PHE A 716 -9.97 -29.26 -17.47
N LYS A 717 -10.55 -28.04 -17.42
CA LYS A 717 -11.29 -27.49 -16.26
C LYS A 717 -10.46 -27.48 -14.94
N ARG A 718 -9.13 -27.59 -15.07
CA ARG A 718 -8.17 -27.68 -13.95
C ARG A 718 -7.07 -26.65 -13.98
N LEU A 719 -6.58 -26.28 -15.17
CA LEU A 719 -5.48 -25.34 -15.34
C LEU A 719 -6.00 -24.05 -15.98
N THR A 720 -5.97 -22.96 -15.23
CA THR A 720 -6.26 -21.61 -15.76
C THR A 720 -4.93 -20.89 -15.96
N LEU A 721 -4.74 -20.34 -17.15
CA LEU A 721 -3.59 -19.53 -17.53
C LEU A 721 -4.09 -18.16 -17.99
N ASP A 722 -3.58 -17.08 -17.39
CA ASP A 722 -3.81 -15.72 -17.83
C ASP A 722 -2.47 -15.07 -18.17
N ALA A 723 -2.37 -14.49 -19.35
CA ALA A 723 -1.20 -13.77 -19.82
C ALA A 723 -1.61 -12.38 -20.28
N ASN A 724 -0.87 -11.38 -19.89
CA ASN A 724 -1.06 -10.00 -20.33
C ASN A 724 0.28 -9.40 -20.76
N ILE A 725 0.29 -8.68 -21.88
CA ILE A 725 1.44 -7.88 -22.35
C ILE A 725 0.96 -6.44 -22.47
N TYR A 726 1.75 -5.50 -21.95
CA TYR A 726 1.36 -4.11 -21.92
C TYR A 726 2.52 -3.17 -22.26
N ARG A 727 2.15 -1.97 -22.75
CA ARG A 727 3.02 -0.81 -22.88
C ARG A 727 2.26 0.45 -22.45
N ARG A 728 2.81 1.18 -21.52
CA ARG A 728 2.33 2.48 -21.05
C ARG A 728 3.41 3.52 -21.34
N GLU A 729 3.01 4.62 -21.96
CA GLU A 729 3.92 5.72 -22.27
C GLU A 729 3.29 7.04 -21.81
N THR A 730 3.96 7.71 -20.91
CA THR A 730 3.57 9.01 -20.40
C THR A 730 4.40 10.08 -21.09
N SER A 731 3.75 10.91 -21.88
CA SER A 731 4.29 12.10 -22.50
C SER A 731 3.88 13.35 -21.72
N ASP A 732 4.56 14.47 -22.01
CA ASP A 732 4.34 15.73 -21.28
C ASP A 732 4.54 15.56 -19.77
N ALA A 733 5.43 14.66 -19.36
CA ALA A 733 5.69 14.40 -17.96
C ALA A 733 6.27 15.64 -17.27
N LEU A 734 5.84 15.84 -16.02
CA LEU A 734 6.23 17.00 -15.22
C LEU A 734 7.58 16.78 -14.56
N LEU A 735 8.51 17.67 -14.84
CA LEU A 735 9.84 17.67 -14.23
C LEU A 735 10.18 19.05 -13.65
N ASP A 736 10.96 19.06 -12.59
CA ASP A 736 11.62 20.24 -12.08
C ASP A 736 12.90 20.48 -12.90
N VAL A 737 12.88 21.55 -13.70
CA VAL A 737 13.95 21.86 -14.64
C VAL A 737 14.80 22.96 -14.09
N PRO A 738 16.14 22.82 -14.05
CA PRO A 738 17.03 23.90 -13.68
C PRO A 738 16.80 25.16 -14.53
N VAL A 739 16.78 26.31 -13.87
CA VAL A 739 16.67 27.62 -14.52
C VAL A 739 17.85 28.49 -14.10
N PRO A 740 18.21 29.50 -14.91
CA PRO A 740 19.27 30.44 -14.54
C PRO A 740 19.01 31.08 -13.17
N LEU A 741 19.97 31.06 -12.28
CA LEU A 741 19.88 31.60 -10.92
C LEU A 741 19.54 33.11 -10.89
N SER A 742 19.75 33.83 -12.02
CA SER A 742 19.29 35.20 -12.20
C SER A 742 17.79 35.41 -12.05
N ASN A 743 16.99 34.32 -12.16
CA ASN A 743 15.55 34.34 -11.90
C ASN A 743 15.20 34.29 -10.41
N GLY A 744 16.20 34.14 -9.53
CA GLY A 744 16.01 34.00 -8.08
C GLY A 744 15.56 32.62 -7.61
N PHE A 745 15.51 31.64 -8.52
CA PHE A 745 15.12 30.24 -8.23
C PHE A 745 16.03 29.27 -8.95
N SER A 746 16.19 28.06 -8.40
CA SER A 746 16.99 27.00 -8.99
C SER A 746 16.24 26.17 -10.02
N THR A 747 14.93 25.99 -9.85
CA THR A 747 14.12 25.11 -10.71
C THR A 747 12.74 25.71 -11.03
N MET A 748 12.12 25.21 -12.09
CA MET A 748 10.72 25.46 -12.47
C MET A 748 10.08 24.19 -13.02
N LYS A 749 8.82 23.94 -12.68
CA LYS A 749 8.06 22.80 -13.21
C LYS A 749 7.70 22.99 -14.68
N ARG A 750 8.05 22.01 -15.54
CA ARG A 750 7.73 21.99 -16.97
C ARG A 750 7.28 20.61 -17.45
N ASN A 751 6.48 20.59 -18.51
CA ASN A 751 6.02 19.38 -19.19
C ASN A 751 7.03 19.02 -20.30
N ILE A 752 8.06 18.24 -19.98
CA ILE A 752 9.16 17.98 -20.92
C ILE A 752 9.61 16.52 -21.01
N GLY A 753 9.16 15.65 -20.13
CA GLY A 753 9.66 14.28 -20.10
C GLY A 753 8.76 13.28 -20.83
N VAL A 754 9.37 12.17 -21.27
CA VAL A 754 8.64 10.97 -21.73
C VAL A 754 9.15 9.75 -20.98
N LEU A 755 8.21 9.07 -20.27
CA LEU A 755 8.49 7.89 -19.48
C LEU A 755 7.71 6.70 -20.03
N ARG A 756 8.36 5.53 -20.15
CA ARG A 756 7.73 4.31 -20.66
C ARG A 756 7.85 3.17 -19.67
N ASN A 757 6.74 2.47 -19.46
CA ASN A 757 6.68 1.16 -18.80
C ASN A 757 6.21 0.12 -19.81
N GLU A 758 6.94 -0.96 -19.94
CA GLU A 758 6.57 -2.09 -20.78
C GLU A 758 6.83 -3.40 -20.05
N GLY A 759 5.92 -4.37 -20.22
CA GLY A 759 6.07 -5.60 -19.47
C GLY A 759 5.05 -6.67 -19.83
N TYR A 760 5.13 -7.75 -19.06
CA TYR A 760 4.17 -8.84 -19.13
C TYR A 760 3.80 -9.34 -17.73
N GLU A 761 2.59 -9.86 -17.64
CA GLU A 761 2.02 -10.47 -16.44
C GLU A 761 1.53 -11.85 -16.80
N LEU A 762 1.93 -12.85 -16.03
CA LEU A 762 1.52 -14.24 -16.20
C LEU A 762 0.93 -14.72 -14.88
N SER A 763 -0.20 -15.43 -14.93
CA SER A 763 -0.71 -16.17 -13.79
C SER A 763 -1.17 -17.57 -14.21
N ALA A 764 -0.95 -18.52 -13.31
CA ALA A 764 -1.35 -19.90 -13.50
C ALA A 764 -2.03 -20.41 -12.23
N SER A 765 -3.16 -21.08 -12.36
CA SER A 765 -3.86 -21.75 -11.28
C SER A 765 -4.16 -23.18 -11.67
N LEU A 766 -3.62 -24.15 -10.93
CA LEU A 766 -3.75 -25.57 -11.21
C LEU A 766 -4.42 -26.28 -10.05
N LYS A 767 -5.53 -26.97 -10.31
CA LYS A 767 -6.16 -27.93 -9.41
C LYS A 767 -5.52 -29.29 -9.62
N VAL A 768 -4.55 -29.64 -8.74
CA VAL A 768 -3.81 -30.90 -8.84
C VAL A 768 -4.69 -32.09 -8.43
N LEU A 769 -5.34 -31.94 -7.26
CA LEU A 769 -6.29 -32.90 -6.71
C LEU A 769 -7.59 -32.16 -6.40
N ASP A 770 -8.72 -32.77 -6.74
CA ASP A 770 -10.06 -32.26 -6.45
C ASP A 770 -10.98 -33.44 -6.21
N THR A 771 -10.93 -34.02 -5.01
CA THR A 771 -11.74 -35.13 -4.54
C THR A 771 -12.58 -34.68 -3.35
N SER A 772 -13.50 -35.51 -2.86
CA SER A 772 -14.29 -35.20 -1.67
C SER A 772 -13.45 -34.90 -0.43
N ASP A 773 -12.40 -35.71 -0.20
CA ASP A 773 -11.58 -35.62 1.02
C ASP A 773 -10.31 -34.81 0.83
N TRP A 774 -9.75 -34.76 -0.38
CA TRP A 774 -8.46 -34.17 -0.70
C TRP A 774 -8.57 -33.11 -1.79
N ARG A 775 -8.10 -31.93 -1.52
CA ARG A 775 -7.95 -30.88 -2.52
C ARG A 775 -6.54 -30.31 -2.45
N LEU A 776 -5.90 -30.20 -3.59
CA LEU A 776 -4.59 -29.57 -3.73
C LEU A 776 -4.63 -28.62 -4.91
N SER A 777 -4.40 -27.35 -4.65
CA SER A 777 -4.28 -26.33 -5.69
C SER A 777 -2.96 -25.59 -5.58
N LEU A 778 -2.37 -25.32 -6.73
CA LEU A 778 -1.16 -24.51 -6.88
C LEU A 778 -1.52 -23.27 -7.66
N ARG A 779 -1.03 -22.14 -7.23
CA ARG A 779 -1.20 -20.87 -7.94
C ARG A 779 0.15 -20.17 -8.01
N GLY A 780 0.50 -19.67 -9.18
CA GLY A 780 1.72 -18.91 -9.40
C GLY A 780 1.46 -17.67 -10.22
N SER A 781 2.21 -16.62 -10.01
CA SER A 781 2.19 -15.44 -10.86
C SER A 781 3.58 -14.85 -11.03
N LEU A 782 3.81 -14.26 -12.18
CA LEU A 782 5.03 -13.54 -12.54
C LEU A 782 4.65 -12.23 -13.24
N ALA A 783 5.18 -11.13 -12.76
CA ALA A 783 5.10 -9.84 -13.42
C ALA A 783 6.51 -9.36 -13.73
N TYR A 784 6.70 -8.88 -14.95
CA TYR A 784 7.90 -8.16 -15.39
C TYR A 784 7.50 -6.76 -15.81
N ASN A 785 8.20 -5.75 -15.30
CA ASN A 785 8.05 -4.35 -15.71
C ASN A 785 9.41 -3.74 -15.99
N ARG A 786 9.59 -3.17 -17.16
CA ARG A 786 10.75 -2.37 -17.52
C ARG A 786 10.36 -0.92 -17.63
N ASN A 787 10.90 -0.10 -16.75
CA ASN A 787 10.78 1.35 -16.84
C ASN A 787 11.92 1.92 -17.68
N LYS A 788 11.63 2.97 -18.47
CA LYS A 788 12.62 3.62 -19.31
C LYS A 788 12.28 5.10 -19.51
N VAL A 789 13.26 5.96 -19.25
CA VAL A 789 13.24 7.36 -19.68
C VAL A 789 13.46 7.38 -21.20
N VAL A 790 12.51 7.91 -21.94
CA VAL A 790 12.52 7.89 -23.41
C VAL A 790 13.04 9.20 -23.96
N ASP A 791 12.65 10.31 -23.34
CA ASP A 791 13.00 11.66 -23.76
C ASP A 791 13.06 12.61 -22.56
N LEU A 792 14.01 13.51 -22.57
CA LEU A 792 14.19 14.62 -21.62
C LEU A 792 14.21 15.99 -22.35
N TYR A 793 13.71 16.05 -23.56
CA TYR A 793 13.48 17.19 -24.44
C TYR A 793 14.72 17.86 -24.99
N TYR A 794 15.78 18.15 -24.21
CA TYR A 794 16.97 18.89 -24.67
C TYR A 794 18.28 18.36 -24.11
N ALA A 795 18.23 17.31 -23.31
CA ALA A 795 19.42 16.74 -22.68
C ALA A 795 19.34 15.22 -22.65
N ASP A 796 20.48 14.55 -22.85
CA ASP A 796 20.59 13.10 -22.65
C ASP A 796 20.60 12.72 -21.17
N ARG A 797 21.07 13.65 -20.31
CA ARG A 797 21.11 13.53 -18.84
C ARG A 797 20.59 14.81 -18.20
N LEU A 798 19.71 14.70 -17.22
CA LEU A 798 19.24 15.79 -16.38
C LEU A 798 19.91 15.72 -15.00
N TYR A 799 20.35 16.88 -14.50
CA TYR A 799 21.00 17.02 -13.19
C TYR A 799 20.22 18.01 -12.34
N ALA A 800 20.21 17.81 -11.01
CA ALA A 800 19.54 18.70 -10.06
C ALA A 800 20.11 20.13 -10.06
N SER A 801 21.41 20.28 -10.31
CA SER A 801 22.09 21.56 -10.44
C SER A 801 23.25 21.44 -11.42
N GLU A 802 23.89 22.59 -11.77
CA GLU A 802 25.05 22.62 -12.65
C GLU A 802 26.27 21.93 -12.04
N GLU A 803 26.39 22.01 -10.70
CA GLU A 803 27.46 21.40 -9.94
C GLU A 803 27.24 19.91 -9.67
N ALA A 804 26.01 19.40 -9.78
CA ALA A 804 25.70 18.00 -9.55
C ALA A 804 26.43 17.12 -10.58
N ILE A 805 27.09 16.06 -10.10
CA ILE A 805 27.81 15.11 -10.96
C ILE A 805 26.99 13.84 -11.20
N ILE A 806 26.10 13.48 -10.27
CA ILE A 806 25.14 12.37 -10.42
C ILE A 806 23.93 12.88 -11.20
N PRO A 807 23.55 12.26 -12.31
CA PRO A 807 22.34 12.63 -13.01
C PRO A 807 21.11 12.13 -12.26
N ASP A 808 20.05 12.95 -12.23
CA ASP A 808 18.75 12.50 -11.74
C ASP A 808 18.13 11.53 -12.74
N TYR A 809 18.23 11.85 -14.03
CA TYR A 809 17.67 11.03 -15.12
C TYR A 809 18.59 10.95 -16.32
N GLU A 810 18.57 9.81 -17.02
CA GLU A 810 19.31 9.55 -18.26
C GLU A 810 18.42 8.84 -19.27
N ILE A 811 18.43 9.31 -20.54
CA ILE A 811 17.69 8.67 -21.62
C ILE A 811 18.15 7.21 -21.77
N GLY A 812 17.19 6.31 -21.90
CA GLY A 812 17.46 4.87 -22.04
C GLY A 812 17.56 4.09 -20.74
N LYS A 813 17.69 4.76 -19.59
CA LYS A 813 17.75 4.15 -18.26
C LYS A 813 16.39 4.18 -17.56
N SER A 814 16.27 3.47 -16.43
CA SER A 814 15.12 3.59 -15.53
C SER A 814 15.12 4.96 -14.85
N TYR A 815 13.92 5.46 -14.52
CA TYR A 815 13.80 6.74 -13.80
C TYR A 815 14.43 6.68 -12.39
N ASP A 816 14.51 5.50 -11.79
CA ASP A 816 15.05 5.21 -10.45
C ASP A 816 16.44 4.54 -10.53
N MET A 817 17.21 4.86 -11.56
CA MET A 817 18.55 4.35 -11.74
C MET A 817 19.47 4.85 -10.63
N ILE A 818 20.16 3.96 -9.95
CA ILE A 818 21.22 4.32 -9.02
C ILE A 818 22.51 4.50 -9.81
N TYR A 819 23.08 5.68 -9.69
CA TYR A 819 24.35 6.03 -10.32
C TYR A 819 25.46 6.12 -9.30
N GLY A 820 26.69 5.87 -9.70
CA GLY A 820 27.83 5.97 -8.83
C GLY A 820 29.13 5.62 -9.52
N LEU A 821 30.15 5.32 -8.72
CA LEU A 821 31.50 5.04 -9.17
C LEU A 821 31.74 3.54 -9.33
N LYS A 822 32.58 3.15 -10.27
CA LYS A 822 33.03 1.77 -10.38
C LYS A 822 34.27 1.57 -9.51
N SER A 823 34.13 0.86 -8.40
CA SER A 823 35.27 0.53 -7.50
C SER A 823 36.25 -0.43 -8.14
N LEU A 824 37.53 -0.20 -7.96
CA LEU A 824 38.63 -1.08 -8.27
C LEU A 824 39.24 -1.73 -7.00
N GLY A 825 38.61 -1.45 -5.82
CA GLY A 825 39.07 -1.91 -4.52
C GLY A 825 39.89 -0.87 -3.77
N ILE A 826 40.84 -1.33 -2.96
CA ILE A 826 41.69 -0.49 -2.10
C ILE A 826 43.12 -0.55 -2.59
N ASN A 827 43.75 0.61 -2.72
CA ASN A 827 45.17 0.69 -3.05
C ASN A 827 46.01 0.09 -1.90
N PRO A 828 46.81 -0.94 -2.15
CA PRO A 828 47.52 -1.66 -1.10
C PRO A 828 48.60 -0.83 -0.42
N ILE A 829 49.06 0.25 -1.05
CA ILE A 829 50.11 1.11 -0.51
C ILE A 829 49.55 2.20 0.39
N THR A 830 48.43 2.80 -0.03
CA THR A 830 47.81 3.95 0.67
C THR A 830 46.64 3.57 1.56
N GLY A 831 46.03 2.41 1.32
CA GLY A 831 44.80 2.01 1.99
C GLY A 831 43.56 2.78 1.56
N LEU A 832 43.63 3.58 0.52
CA LEU A 832 42.51 4.38 0.01
C LEU A 832 41.74 3.66 -1.08
N PRO A 833 40.40 3.86 -1.17
CA PRO A 833 39.61 3.38 -2.28
C PRO A 833 40.09 3.95 -3.62
N VAL A 834 40.01 3.14 -4.66
CA VAL A 834 40.34 3.51 -6.03
C VAL A 834 39.16 3.23 -6.93
N PHE A 835 38.89 4.14 -7.83
CA PHE A 835 37.78 4.04 -8.77
C PHE A 835 38.27 4.08 -10.22
N GLN A 836 37.45 3.52 -11.12
CA GLN A 836 37.78 3.54 -12.55
C GLN A 836 37.28 4.84 -13.19
N GLY A 837 38.17 5.60 -13.79
CA GLY A 837 37.80 6.75 -14.60
C GLY A 837 37.24 6.38 -15.97
N ALA A 838 36.61 7.32 -16.62
CA ALA A 838 36.02 7.15 -17.97
C ALA A 838 37.10 6.83 -19.04
N ASP A 839 38.32 7.33 -18.85
CA ASP A 839 39.48 7.07 -19.68
C ASP A 839 40.23 5.76 -19.32
N GLY A 840 39.69 5.01 -18.33
CA GLY A 840 40.30 3.77 -17.84
C GLY A 840 41.40 3.93 -16.82
N ARG A 841 41.81 5.15 -16.47
CA ARG A 841 42.80 5.41 -15.41
C ARG A 841 42.22 5.15 -14.02
N GLU A 842 43.06 4.94 -13.07
CA GLU A 842 42.71 4.88 -11.65
C GLU A 842 42.48 6.30 -11.10
N ILE A 843 41.36 6.49 -10.40
CA ILE A 843 41.03 7.72 -9.69
C ILE A 843 41.12 7.41 -8.19
N PRO A 844 42.07 7.99 -7.44
CA PRO A 844 42.12 7.82 -6.00
C PRO A 844 40.93 8.52 -5.34
N ALA A 845 40.49 8.01 -4.19
CA ALA A 845 39.33 8.53 -3.47
C ALA A 845 39.49 10.01 -3.00
N THR A 846 40.72 10.53 -2.97
CA THR A 846 41.01 11.95 -2.65
C THR A 846 40.77 12.91 -3.82
N GLU A 847 40.62 12.39 -5.04
CA GLU A 847 40.29 13.18 -6.23
C GLU A 847 38.76 13.29 -6.38
N ASN A 848 38.27 14.48 -6.66
CA ASN A 848 36.85 14.68 -6.96
C ASN A 848 36.50 14.04 -8.30
N PRO A 849 35.51 13.14 -8.36
CA PRO A 849 35.11 12.54 -9.62
C PRO A 849 34.35 13.55 -10.51
N SER A 850 34.49 13.36 -11.83
CA SER A 850 33.77 14.15 -12.82
C SER A 850 32.47 13.46 -13.28
N LYS A 851 31.60 14.18 -14.00
CA LYS A 851 30.35 13.65 -14.57
C LYS A 851 30.56 12.41 -15.45
N GLU A 852 31.70 12.33 -16.14
CA GLU A 852 32.05 11.24 -17.05
C GLU A 852 32.42 9.96 -16.29
N ASN A 853 32.85 10.05 -15.02
CA ASN A 853 33.21 8.89 -14.21
C ASN A 853 32.00 8.15 -13.62
N ILE A 854 30.81 8.79 -13.68
CA ILE A 854 29.60 8.25 -13.11
C ILE A 854 28.99 7.22 -14.06
N VAL A 855 28.73 6.02 -13.53
CA VAL A 855 28.12 4.89 -14.25
C VAL A 855 26.81 4.46 -13.61
N ALA A 856 25.94 3.84 -14.40
CA ALA A 856 24.71 3.24 -13.88
C ALA A 856 25.01 1.92 -13.15
N LEU A 857 24.65 1.82 -11.87
CA LEU A 857 24.90 0.63 -11.02
C LEU A 857 23.73 -0.35 -11.02
N GLY A 858 22.51 0.11 -11.24
CA GLY A 858 21.29 -0.68 -11.29
C GLY A 858 20.06 0.17 -10.95
N HIS A 859 18.88 -0.38 -11.17
CA HIS A 859 17.62 0.29 -10.84
C HIS A 859 17.09 -0.14 -9.48
N ALA A 860 16.51 0.79 -8.73
CA ALA A 860 16.05 0.55 -7.37
C ALA A 860 14.80 -0.34 -7.33
N THR A 861 13.85 -0.14 -8.26
CA THR A 861 12.64 -0.96 -8.34
C THR A 861 12.92 -2.29 -9.02
N PRO A 862 12.66 -3.43 -8.35
CA PRO A 862 12.84 -4.74 -8.95
C PRO A 862 11.92 -4.95 -10.17
N PRO A 863 12.44 -5.37 -11.35
CA PRO A 863 11.63 -5.57 -12.54
C PRO A 863 10.78 -6.84 -12.48
N TYR A 864 11.19 -7.85 -11.72
CA TYR A 864 10.46 -9.10 -11.57
C TYR A 864 9.81 -9.18 -10.20
N SER A 865 8.52 -9.51 -10.15
CA SER A 865 7.79 -9.80 -8.93
C SER A 865 6.75 -10.88 -9.15
N GLY A 866 6.39 -11.61 -8.10
CA GLY A 866 5.35 -12.61 -8.21
C GLY A 866 5.07 -13.34 -6.91
N ILE A 867 4.14 -14.28 -7.01
CA ILE A 867 3.74 -15.15 -5.91
C ILE A 867 3.79 -16.61 -6.33
N PHE A 868 4.02 -17.45 -5.36
CA PHE A 868 3.71 -18.88 -5.44
C PHE A 868 2.87 -19.23 -4.23
N ASN A 869 1.76 -19.92 -4.46
CA ASN A 869 0.83 -20.29 -3.43
C ASN A 869 0.50 -21.78 -3.53
N LEU A 870 0.49 -22.45 -2.38
CA LEU A 870 0.03 -23.81 -2.20
C LEU A 870 -1.16 -23.81 -1.25
N SER A 871 -2.30 -24.38 -1.68
CA SER A 871 -3.47 -24.62 -0.86
C SER A 871 -3.76 -26.12 -0.84
N PHE A 872 -3.78 -26.69 0.34
CA PHE A 872 -4.05 -28.10 0.57
C PHE A 872 -5.17 -28.25 1.59
N SER A 873 -6.20 -29.02 1.26
CA SER A 873 -7.30 -29.32 2.17
C SER A 873 -7.43 -30.84 2.33
N TYR A 874 -7.60 -31.26 3.56
CA TYR A 874 -7.95 -32.63 3.91
C TYR A 874 -9.13 -32.63 4.88
N ARG A 875 -10.31 -33.03 4.39
CA ARG A 875 -11.58 -32.95 5.15
C ARG A 875 -11.79 -31.57 5.77
N ASP A 876 -11.69 -31.45 7.09
CA ASP A 876 -11.92 -30.22 7.86
C ASP A 876 -10.65 -29.39 8.07
N PHE A 877 -9.51 -29.82 7.57
CA PHE A 877 -8.25 -29.09 7.67
C PHE A 877 -7.88 -28.43 6.35
N ASP A 878 -7.50 -27.16 6.41
CA ASP A 878 -6.96 -26.40 5.29
C ASP A 878 -5.58 -25.86 5.66
N LEU A 879 -4.60 -26.10 4.79
CA LEU A 879 -3.25 -25.54 4.87
C LEU A 879 -3.02 -24.63 3.67
N ASP A 880 -2.75 -23.37 3.93
CA ASP A 880 -2.38 -22.38 2.92
C ASP A 880 -0.96 -21.87 3.17
N MET A 881 -0.15 -21.77 2.10
CA MET A 881 1.21 -21.24 2.14
C MET A 881 1.39 -20.24 1.00
N ASP A 882 1.80 -19.02 1.32
CA ASP A 882 2.04 -17.93 0.37
C ASP A 882 3.51 -17.54 0.36
N PHE A 883 4.12 -17.61 -0.80
CA PHE A 883 5.46 -17.11 -1.06
C PHE A 883 5.37 -15.87 -1.94
N TYR A 884 6.16 -14.86 -1.61
CA TYR A 884 6.32 -13.65 -2.42
C TYR A 884 7.78 -13.47 -2.80
N TYR A 885 8.03 -13.10 -4.05
CA TYR A 885 9.40 -12.90 -4.54
C TYR A 885 9.53 -11.66 -5.42
N VAL A 886 10.71 -11.05 -5.35
CA VAL A 886 11.15 -9.98 -6.26
C VAL A 886 12.60 -10.19 -6.65
N PHE A 887 12.96 -9.85 -7.90
CA PHE A 887 14.31 -10.02 -8.42
C PHE A 887 14.72 -8.90 -9.35
N GLY A 888 16.03 -8.61 -9.39
CA GLY A 888 16.69 -7.75 -10.35
C GLY A 888 16.80 -6.28 -9.89
N GLY A 889 16.39 -5.95 -8.67
CA GLY A 889 16.62 -4.63 -8.10
C GLY A 889 17.96 -4.50 -7.38
N VAL A 890 18.38 -3.26 -7.13
CA VAL A 890 19.54 -2.96 -6.31
C VAL A 890 19.20 -1.89 -5.27
N LYS A 891 19.89 -1.91 -4.15
CA LYS A 891 19.79 -0.88 -3.11
C LYS A 891 21.18 -0.54 -2.57
N SER A 892 21.35 0.72 -2.17
CA SER A 892 22.55 1.14 -1.46
C SER A 892 22.57 0.55 -0.06
N TYR A 893 23.74 0.12 0.39
CA TYR A 893 23.94 -0.28 1.77
C TYR A 893 24.00 0.95 2.68
N SER A 894 23.40 0.86 3.85
CA SER A 894 23.63 1.83 4.92
C SER A 894 24.99 1.52 5.55
N TYR A 895 25.84 2.50 5.60
CA TYR A 895 27.20 2.27 6.12
C TYR A 895 27.20 2.13 7.64
N LEU A 896 27.37 0.90 8.11
CA LEU A 896 27.54 0.57 9.54
C LEU A 896 29.00 0.32 9.92
N TYR A 897 29.93 0.72 9.11
CA TYR A 897 31.33 0.56 9.41
C TYR A 897 32.01 1.89 9.80
N VAL A 898 32.99 1.80 10.63
CA VAL A 898 33.84 2.94 11.00
C VAL A 898 34.64 3.35 9.77
N ARG A 899 34.40 4.59 9.30
CA ARG A 899 35.07 5.15 8.10
C ARG A 899 36.38 5.85 8.46
N SER A 900 36.42 6.46 9.63
CA SER A 900 37.60 7.19 10.11
C SER A 900 37.79 6.99 11.60
N SER A 901 38.97 7.42 12.12
CA SER A 901 39.20 7.42 13.55
C SER A 901 38.20 8.27 14.34
N ASP A 902 37.57 9.24 13.69
CA ASP A 902 36.58 10.13 14.32
C ASP A 902 35.27 9.40 14.65
N ASP A 903 34.94 8.33 13.90
CA ASP A 903 33.79 7.49 14.13
C ASP A 903 34.03 6.36 15.15
N ALA A 904 35.21 6.29 15.73
CA ALA A 904 35.62 5.19 16.60
C ALA A 904 34.79 5.02 17.88
N ASN A 905 34.01 6.05 18.26
CA ASN A 905 33.14 6.02 19.44
C ASN A 905 31.87 5.20 19.24
N LYS A 906 31.50 4.85 17.99
CA LYS A 906 30.34 4.03 17.67
C LYS A 906 30.72 2.58 17.44
N ASN A 907 29.77 1.67 17.63
CA ASN A 907 29.98 0.26 17.30
C ASN A 907 30.17 0.07 15.77
N ALA A 908 30.64 -1.08 15.36
CA ALA A 908 30.89 -1.44 13.98
C ALA A 908 30.45 -2.87 13.68
N ILE A 909 30.34 -3.20 12.39
CA ILE A 909 29.94 -4.55 11.97
C ILE A 909 31.04 -5.58 12.31
N LYS A 910 30.59 -6.76 12.73
CA LYS A 910 31.50 -7.88 13.03
C LYS A 910 32.40 -8.23 11.87
N GLY A 911 33.66 -8.46 12.16
CA GLY A 911 34.65 -8.80 11.15
C GLY A 911 35.27 -7.60 10.42
N GLN A 912 34.81 -6.36 10.67
CA GLN A 912 35.44 -5.16 10.08
C GLN A 912 36.92 -5.06 10.48
N LEU A 913 37.25 -5.33 11.74
CA LEU A 913 38.63 -5.31 12.25
C LEU A 913 39.56 -6.17 11.40
N ARG A 914 39.13 -7.36 10.98
CA ARG A 914 39.97 -8.30 10.18
C ARG A 914 40.09 -7.86 8.71
N ASN A 915 39.10 -7.14 8.19
CA ASN A 915 38.99 -6.76 6.80
C ASN A 915 39.28 -5.27 6.53
N MET A 916 39.74 -4.52 7.54
CA MET A 916 40.18 -3.13 7.43
C MET A 916 41.67 -3.05 7.13
N TRP A 917 42.05 -2.12 6.27
CA TRP A 917 43.44 -1.83 5.96
C TRP A 917 44.03 -0.91 7.04
N PHE A 918 45.08 -1.33 7.75
CA PHE A 918 45.76 -0.54 8.77
C PHE A 918 47.17 -0.14 8.35
N GLU A 919 47.88 -0.97 7.60
CA GLU A 919 49.28 -0.73 7.24
C GLU A 919 49.63 -1.32 5.87
N LYS A 920 50.70 -0.86 5.28
CA LYS A 920 51.26 -1.39 4.03
C LYS A 920 51.53 -2.87 4.14
N GLY A 921 50.92 -3.66 3.26
CA GLY A 921 50.95 -5.11 3.30
C GLY A 921 49.57 -5.72 3.65
N ASP A 922 48.60 -4.93 4.06
CA ASP A 922 47.20 -5.33 4.23
C ASP A 922 46.49 -5.39 2.87
N GLU A 923 46.96 -6.26 2.01
CA GLU A 923 46.37 -6.43 0.66
C GLU A 923 45.07 -7.23 0.69
N GLY A 924 44.15 -6.95 -0.24
CA GLY A 924 42.86 -7.66 -0.37
C GLY A 924 41.84 -7.35 0.72
N LYS A 925 42.01 -6.30 1.49
CA LYS A 925 41.05 -5.84 2.48
C LYS A 925 39.85 -5.17 1.81
N THR A 926 38.69 -5.27 2.45
CA THR A 926 37.42 -4.71 1.95
C THR A 926 37.20 -3.27 2.41
N TYR A 927 37.67 -2.93 3.62
CA TYR A 927 37.50 -1.61 4.21
C TYR A 927 38.77 -0.78 4.13
N HIS A 928 38.63 0.48 3.71
CA HIS A 928 39.73 1.40 3.54
C HIS A 928 40.41 1.78 4.86
N SER A 929 41.56 2.45 4.74
CA SER A 929 42.28 2.99 5.88
C SER A 929 41.45 3.98 6.69
N PRO A 930 41.37 3.83 8.02
CA PRO A 930 40.59 4.74 8.87
C PRO A 930 41.38 6.02 9.25
N PHE A 931 42.63 6.16 8.83
CA PHE A 931 43.51 7.27 9.23
C PHE A 931 43.33 8.53 8.38
N TYR A 932 42.44 8.50 7.40
CA TYR A 932 42.06 9.69 6.64
C TYR A 932 40.76 10.28 7.18
N SER A 933 40.65 11.60 7.26
CA SER A 933 39.40 12.25 7.65
C SER A 933 38.32 12.01 6.56
N SER A 934 37.07 11.90 6.97
CA SER A 934 35.97 11.74 6.03
C SER A 934 35.92 12.87 4.98
N SER A 935 36.29 14.08 5.34
CA SER A 935 36.40 15.23 4.43
C SER A 935 37.55 15.14 3.41
N ALA A 936 38.58 14.34 3.68
CA ALA A 936 39.70 14.15 2.74
C ALA A 936 39.39 13.09 1.66
N ILE A 937 38.30 12.35 1.79
CA ILE A 937 37.92 11.29 0.87
C ILE A 937 36.52 11.62 0.27
N ALA A 938 36.49 12.66 -0.55
CA ALA A 938 35.28 13.20 -1.14
C ALA A 938 34.47 12.17 -1.93
N SER A 939 35.10 11.16 -2.52
CA SER A 939 34.44 10.13 -3.32
C SER A 939 33.75 9.03 -2.51
N LEU A 940 33.92 8.98 -1.17
CA LEU A 940 33.17 8.03 -0.31
C LEU A 940 31.68 8.39 -0.16
N ASP A 941 31.31 9.62 -0.43
CA ASP A 941 29.91 10.06 -0.34
C ASP A 941 29.07 9.61 -1.54
N TYR A 942 29.73 9.11 -2.59
CA TYR A 942 29.03 8.62 -3.78
C TYR A 942 28.80 7.11 -3.71
N PRO A 943 27.61 6.63 -4.14
CA PRO A 943 27.39 5.21 -4.33
C PRO A 943 28.44 4.60 -5.25
N ASN A 944 28.79 3.35 -5.03
CA ASN A 944 29.75 2.64 -5.87
C ASN A 944 29.42 1.14 -5.92
N THR A 945 30.12 0.38 -6.75
CA THR A 945 29.87 -1.05 -6.95
C THR A 945 30.02 -1.90 -5.69
N GLU A 946 30.71 -1.43 -4.64
CA GLU A 946 30.83 -2.13 -3.35
C GLU A 946 29.69 -1.75 -2.39
N THR A 947 29.12 -0.55 -2.55
CA THR A 947 28.11 0.00 -1.64
C THR A 947 26.71 -0.13 -2.17
N VAL A 948 26.54 -0.73 -3.36
CA VAL A 948 25.23 -1.05 -3.96
C VAL A 948 25.14 -2.54 -4.17
N GLY A 949 24.12 -3.16 -3.58
CA GLY A 949 23.91 -4.60 -3.62
C GLY A 949 22.56 -5.01 -4.20
N LYS A 950 22.47 -6.28 -4.62
CA LYS A 950 21.20 -6.85 -5.11
C LYS A 950 20.18 -6.91 -3.98
N SER A 951 18.97 -6.41 -4.24
CA SER A 951 17.83 -6.43 -3.31
C SER A 951 16.84 -7.58 -3.60
N ASP A 952 17.31 -8.63 -4.24
CA ASP A 952 16.53 -9.82 -4.54
C ASP A 952 16.06 -10.53 -3.26
N TYR A 953 14.83 -11.03 -3.22
CA TYR A 953 14.39 -11.88 -2.11
C TYR A 953 13.25 -12.82 -2.48
N LEU A 954 13.16 -13.91 -1.73
CA LEU A 954 12.03 -14.83 -1.63
C LEU A 954 11.61 -14.88 -0.17
N LYS A 955 10.36 -14.52 0.13
CA LYS A 955 9.81 -14.61 1.49
C LYS A 955 8.61 -15.54 1.59
N LEU A 956 8.51 -16.27 2.71
CA LEU A 956 7.30 -16.99 3.10
C LEU A 956 6.41 -15.98 3.82
N SER A 957 5.49 -15.37 3.04
CA SER A 957 4.66 -14.26 3.51
C SER A 957 3.54 -14.70 4.43
N MET A 958 3.01 -15.93 4.26
CA MET A 958 1.99 -16.49 5.13
C MET A 958 2.00 -18.02 5.12
N VAL A 959 1.75 -18.60 6.30
CA VAL A 959 1.32 -19.99 6.49
C VAL A 959 0.06 -19.96 7.36
N SER A 960 -1.00 -20.65 6.95
CA SER A 960 -2.25 -20.75 7.71
C SER A 960 -2.69 -22.21 7.76
N LEU A 961 -2.87 -22.73 8.96
CA LEU A 961 -3.48 -24.04 9.21
C LEU A 961 -4.83 -23.81 9.88
N ARG A 962 -5.92 -24.07 9.17
CA ARG A 962 -7.29 -23.87 9.62
C ARG A 962 -7.96 -25.21 9.88
N TYR A 963 -8.67 -25.31 10.99
CA TYR A 963 -9.58 -26.40 11.32
C TYR A 963 -11.02 -25.89 11.34
N ARG A 964 -11.88 -26.49 10.54
CA ARG A 964 -13.32 -26.23 10.52
C ARG A 964 -13.99 -27.20 11.48
N VAL A 965 -14.71 -26.66 12.49
CA VAL A 965 -15.45 -27.50 13.43
C VAL A 965 -16.62 -28.15 12.70
N PRO A 966 -16.76 -29.50 12.68
CA PRO A 966 -17.83 -30.17 11.98
C PRO A 966 -19.21 -29.71 12.45
N HIS A 967 -20.15 -29.49 11.53
CA HIS A 967 -21.52 -29.00 11.81
C HIS A 967 -22.26 -29.92 12.76
N THR A 968 -22.08 -31.24 12.59
CA THR A 968 -22.68 -32.27 13.47
C THR A 968 -22.23 -32.16 14.92
N PHE A 969 -20.98 -31.71 15.18
CA PHE A 969 -20.49 -31.44 16.52
C PHE A 969 -21.13 -30.17 17.10
N LEU A 970 -21.27 -29.12 16.31
CA LEU A 970 -21.88 -27.87 16.75
C LEU A 970 -23.37 -28.07 17.08
N GLU A 971 -24.12 -28.71 16.23
CA GLU A 971 -25.55 -29.00 16.46
C GLU A 971 -25.81 -29.78 17.75
N LYS A 972 -24.93 -30.77 18.05
CA LYS A 972 -25.06 -31.61 19.23
C LYS A 972 -24.70 -30.90 20.54
N ASN A 973 -23.68 -29.98 20.49
CA ASN A 973 -23.06 -29.44 21.71
C ASN A 973 -23.29 -27.93 21.86
N CYS A 974 -23.50 -27.17 20.74
CA CYS A 974 -23.59 -25.72 20.73
C CYS A 974 -24.52 -25.26 19.60
N ASN A 975 -25.78 -25.66 19.60
CA ASN A 975 -26.74 -25.44 18.51
C ASN A 975 -26.99 -23.96 18.12
N PHE A 976 -26.55 -23.01 18.95
CA PHE A 976 -26.60 -21.57 18.68
C PHE A 976 -25.43 -21.11 17.81
N ILE A 977 -24.37 -21.93 17.64
CA ILE A 977 -23.26 -21.63 16.74
C ILE A 977 -23.46 -22.43 15.45
N LYS A 978 -23.67 -21.71 14.35
CA LYS A 978 -23.86 -22.32 13.02
C LYS A 978 -22.55 -22.71 12.35
N TYR A 979 -21.52 -21.93 12.60
CA TYR A 979 -20.21 -22.12 12.00
C TYR A 979 -19.11 -21.71 12.99
N ALA A 980 -18.07 -22.54 13.08
CA ALA A 980 -16.88 -22.24 13.88
C ALA A 980 -15.61 -22.72 13.16
N ASN A 981 -14.59 -21.93 13.16
CA ASN A 981 -13.25 -22.36 12.75
C ASN A 981 -12.18 -21.78 13.67
N VAL A 982 -11.07 -22.53 13.78
CA VAL A 982 -9.84 -22.09 14.46
C VAL A 982 -8.72 -22.18 13.45
N ALA A 983 -7.90 -21.14 13.34
CA ALA A 983 -6.73 -21.15 12.49
C ALA A 983 -5.48 -20.72 13.26
N PHE A 984 -4.38 -21.44 13.04
CA PHE A 984 -3.04 -21.02 13.42
C PHE A 984 -2.40 -20.41 12.20
N GLN A 985 -1.89 -19.18 12.36
CA GLN A 985 -1.33 -18.43 11.26
C GLN A 985 0.04 -17.87 11.65
N ALA A 986 0.93 -17.85 10.67
CA ALA A 986 2.22 -17.22 10.80
C ALA A 986 2.48 -16.40 9.53
N SER A 987 2.85 -15.14 9.68
CA SER A 987 3.23 -14.29 8.57
C SER A 987 4.71 -13.89 8.67
N ASN A 988 5.32 -13.69 7.49
CA ASN A 988 6.70 -13.23 7.37
C ASN A 988 7.73 -14.10 8.10
N LEU A 989 7.54 -15.45 8.10
CA LEU A 989 8.38 -16.37 8.88
C LEU A 989 9.84 -16.34 8.51
N PHE A 990 10.18 -16.28 7.24
CA PHE A 990 11.57 -16.19 6.78
C PHE A 990 11.68 -15.52 5.41
N MET A 991 12.87 -15.03 5.13
CA MET A 991 13.27 -14.44 3.86
C MET A 991 14.64 -14.97 3.45
N ILE A 992 14.78 -15.34 2.19
CA ILE A 992 16.06 -15.71 1.56
C ILE A 992 16.45 -14.55 0.65
N THR A 993 17.63 -13.95 0.89
CA THR A 993 18.09 -12.78 0.14
C THR A 993 19.62 -12.74 0.08
N PRO A 994 20.22 -12.30 -1.01
CA PRO A 994 21.65 -11.97 -1.10
C PRO A 994 21.98 -10.59 -0.50
N TYR A 995 20.98 -9.79 -0.14
CA TYR A 995 21.19 -8.47 0.45
C TYR A 995 21.88 -8.60 1.80
N LYS A 996 23.01 -7.90 1.94
CA LYS A 996 23.91 -8.11 3.09
C LYS A 996 23.44 -7.43 4.36
N GLU A 997 22.58 -6.42 4.25
CA GLU A 997 22.00 -5.72 5.40
C GLU A 997 20.65 -6.27 5.83
N SER A 998 19.90 -5.51 6.62
CA SER A 998 18.75 -6.03 7.37
C SER A 998 17.58 -6.48 6.50
N ASP A 999 17.09 -5.63 5.64
CA ASP A 999 15.87 -5.92 4.87
C ASP A 999 15.93 -5.32 3.45
N PRO A 1000 15.94 -6.18 2.41
CA PRO A 1000 15.95 -5.72 1.04
C PRO A 1000 14.64 -5.02 0.61
N GLU A 1001 13.54 -5.21 1.34
CA GLU A 1001 12.26 -4.59 1.03
C GLU A 1001 12.25 -3.11 1.44
N THR A 1002 12.62 -2.81 2.67
CA THR A 1002 12.70 -1.43 3.17
C THR A 1002 13.99 -0.72 2.77
N GLY A 1003 15.08 -1.44 2.60
CA GLY A 1003 16.43 -0.87 2.41
C GLY A 1003 16.94 -0.16 3.67
N SER A 1004 16.28 -0.33 4.79
CA SER A 1004 16.57 0.33 6.06
C SER A 1004 17.05 -0.69 7.09
N LEU A 1005 18.05 -0.32 7.88
CA LEU A 1005 18.46 -1.08 9.05
C LEU A 1005 17.35 -1.14 10.10
N ALA A 1006 16.55 -0.08 10.17
CA ALA A 1006 15.48 0.09 11.13
C ALA A 1006 14.22 -0.72 10.80
N GLY A 1007 13.89 -0.91 9.53
CA GLY A 1007 12.59 -1.42 9.08
C GLY A 1007 12.56 -2.92 8.79
N THR A 1008 13.14 -3.79 9.62
CA THR A 1008 13.10 -5.24 9.36
C THR A 1008 11.69 -5.82 9.52
N MET A 1009 11.34 -6.69 8.59
CA MET A 1009 10.07 -7.40 8.62
C MET A 1009 9.97 -8.32 9.82
N GLN A 1010 8.84 -8.25 10.53
CA GLN A 1010 8.59 -9.02 11.74
C GLN A 1010 7.71 -10.23 11.45
N PRO A 1011 8.10 -11.43 11.85
CA PRO A 1011 7.17 -12.55 11.93
C PRO A 1011 6.06 -12.30 12.96
N VAL A 1012 4.80 -12.54 12.55
CA VAL A 1012 3.64 -12.45 13.43
C VAL A 1012 3.00 -13.84 13.52
N LEU A 1013 2.86 -14.35 14.72
CA LEU A 1013 2.25 -15.65 15.00
C LEU A 1013 0.89 -15.42 15.64
N THR A 1014 -0.20 -15.93 15.06
CA THR A 1014 -1.56 -15.67 15.54
C THR A 1014 -2.41 -16.94 15.62
N ILE A 1015 -3.40 -16.86 16.49
CA ILE A 1015 -4.53 -17.77 16.56
C ILE A 1015 -5.77 -16.97 16.16
N ASN A 1016 -6.52 -17.46 15.21
CA ASN A 1016 -7.78 -16.89 14.76
C ASN A 1016 -8.94 -17.80 15.16
N LEU A 1017 -9.97 -17.23 15.75
CA LEU A 1017 -11.25 -17.88 16.03
C LEU A 1017 -12.34 -17.11 15.28
N SER A 1018 -13.14 -17.82 14.47
CA SER A 1018 -14.29 -17.23 13.79
C SER A 1018 -15.55 -18.02 14.14
N LEU A 1019 -16.59 -17.32 14.55
CA LEU A 1019 -17.87 -17.86 14.98
C LEU A 1019 -19.00 -17.18 14.18
N THR A 1020 -19.99 -17.94 13.79
CA THR A 1020 -21.23 -17.42 13.20
C THR A 1020 -22.41 -18.02 13.96
N PHE A 1021 -23.36 -17.16 14.35
CA PHE A 1021 -24.50 -17.47 15.16
C PHE A 1021 -25.80 -17.44 14.35
#